data_cf2ddf183e5e9127d1d0bbeb0b1ca76d
#
_entry.id   cf2ddf183e5e9127d1d0bbeb0b1ca76d
#
_cell.length_a   1.000
_cell.length_b   1.000
_cell.length_c   1.000
_cell.angle_alpha   90.00
_cell.angle_beta   90.00
_cell.angle_gamma   90.00
#
_symmetry.space_group_name_H-M   'P 1'
#
loop_
_entity.id
_entity.type
_entity.pdbx_description
1 polymer ?
#
loop_
_entity_poly.entity_id
_entity_poly.type
_entity_poly.pdbx_seq_one_letter_code
_entity_poly.pdbx_strand_id
1 'polypeptide(L)'
;MKYFFVKQSKTAVCRSMTLLLGLLLLGSCRSDLTRYAGDNASELEKVLLYYKFIRWDSQKYEAAKFLIENMKYHYSQGRIASNDSLLEAWRAETDSIYFATVNGHTLNDFPWDSLRARQKRHRAIIEADTMPDVENDMTIRPDMETLTFKFLTEHIDHAFKVWKESKYARNLTFDEFKEYILPYQSVKGYGFLETGQRYDDWFGKYIHRTDSDSLASTVAYYNRAINGLRDLNGKTHRKVLAGVYDLYSRDFHDCVDIASYGCNILRACGVPTVVEYNVSYREWAGRHYHCGVYNDSTDTWECFNPESSLPGDGSWSWEPTMNIHRITYGAQSDSPYFLRAEGEYVPSMMNNPCFKDVTALYKPTTTLTLPISIDDDNKLAYLASYNFNEEGIFPVTWGVIDREKKTVTFQNVLFDAIYFPIYYPSEKYQVFGESFYVTESESEIKVCSLPEVDDSDEHWDSLLLTRKFPRKESMMKVAEELVGGRFLGANKDDFSDAVTLYEISEPPIPYFRDYTLTRKGRFQYYRFQASEEHPHANISMLEWITPSSYSYKNAIPPTPPHIFYPKDTVILREDSRLVKLLDDESWDKMKWKAEYDGKMHTAPGAYPNITLRLKTPQVITRVRFAPLNADNGIRAGDEFELYYWHNGWQHIAAAKAKYEYVIFDNVPKNKLYWLRNKTNGKEELPFIIQDGQQRFIYHDILKPSKKE
;
A
#
# COMPACT_ATOMS: atom_id res chain seq x y z
N MET A 1 62.95 -2.87 -39.34
CA MET A 1 61.76 -3.45 -38.67
C MET A 1 62.01 -4.06 -37.29
N LYS A 2 63.18 -4.61 -36.95
CA LYS A 2 63.44 -5.19 -35.62
C LYS A 2 63.59 -4.16 -34.46
N TYR A 3 63.93 -2.95 -34.72
CA TYR A 3 64.14 -1.91 -33.67
C TYR A 3 62.83 -1.25 -33.20
N PHE A 4 61.80 -1.31 -33.98
CA PHE A 4 60.49 -0.70 -33.61
C PHE A 4 59.70 -1.60 -32.65
N PHE A 5 59.81 -2.92 -32.75
CA PHE A 5 59.07 -3.90 -31.90
C PHE A 5 59.64 -3.99 -30.47
N VAL A 6 60.93 -3.78 -30.30
CA VAL A 6 61.58 -3.85 -28.97
C VAL A 6 61.24 -2.59 -28.11
N LYS A 7 61.00 -1.45 -28.74
CA LYS A 7 60.65 -0.22 -28.01
C LYS A 7 59.19 -0.24 -27.54
N GLN A 8 58.24 -0.84 -28.29
CA GLN A 8 56.87 -0.97 -27.86
C GLN A 8 56.68 -1.99 -26.71
N SER A 9 57.43 -3.10 -26.72
CA SER A 9 57.33 -4.09 -25.66
C SER A 9 57.90 -3.59 -24.33
N LYS A 10 59.01 -2.81 -24.34
CA LYS A 10 59.58 -2.21 -23.12
C LYS A 10 58.68 -1.13 -22.50
N THR A 11 57.96 -0.35 -23.33
CA THR A 11 57.03 0.68 -22.84
C THR A 11 55.77 0.03 -22.26
N ALA A 12 55.27 -1.06 -22.83
CA ALA A 12 54.13 -1.80 -22.31
C ALA A 12 54.48 -2.51 -20.99
N VAL A 13 55.65 -3.15 -20.89
CA VAL A 13 56.13 -3.81 -19.67
C VAL A 13 56.41 -2.78 -18.56
N CYS A 14 57.01 -1.61 -18.89
CA CYS A 14 57.24 -0.56 -17.92
C CYS A 14 55.91 0.08 -17.42
N ARG A 15 54.91 0.28 -18.28
CA ARG A 15 53.60 0.73 -17.88
C ARG A 15 52.87 -0.31 -17.01
N SER A 16 52.95 -1.59 -17.33
CA SER A 16 52.38 -2.67 -16.50
C SER A 16 53.07 -2.80 -15.15
N MET A 17 54.43 -2.65 -15.09
CA MET A 17 55.19 -2.66 -13.81
C MET A 17 54.91 -1.41 -12.98
N THR A 18 54.76 -0.23 -13.56
CA THR A 18 54.41 1.00 -12.83
C THR A 18 52.94 0.91 -12.31
N LEU A 19 52.03 0.30 -13.06
CA LEU A 19 50.67 0.01 -12.61
C LEU A 19 50.66 -1.01 -11.45
N LEU A 20 51.47 -2.08 -11.55
CA LEU A 20 51.59 -3.09 -10.49
C LEU A 20 52.25 -2.53 -9.21
N LEU A 21 53.28 -1.69 -9.35
CA LEU A 21 53.89 -0.98 -8.21
C LEU A 21 52.96 0.06 -7.60
N GLY A 22 52.19 0.77 -8.41
CA GLY A 22 51.14 1.68 -7.96
C GLY A 22 50.05 0.97 -7.17
N LEU A 23 49.62 -0.21 -7.60
CA LEU A 23 48.66 -1.07 -6.92
C LEU A 23 49.21 -1.65 -5.60
N LEU A 24 50.50 -1.96 -5.53
CA LEU A 24 51.17 -2.48 -4.30
C LEU A 24 51.42 -1.37 -3.25
N LEU A 25 51.59 -0.12 -3.66
CA LEU A 25 51.82 1.01 -2.75
C LEU A 25 50.51 1.61 -2.20
N LEU A 26 49.35 1.37 -2.85
CA LEU A 26 48.07 1.80 -2.39
C LEU A 26 47.41 0.84 -1.36
N GLY A 27 48.00 -0.31 -1.11
CA GLY A 27 47.51 -1.30 -0.15
C GLY A 27 47.68 -0.95 1.33
N SER A 28 48.19 0.24 1.68
CA SER A 28 48.44 0.61 3.08
C SER A 28 47.61 1.76 3.62
N CYS A 29 46.85 2.48 2.78
CA CYS A 29 45.88 3.51 3.21
C CYS A 29 44.52 3.17 2.60
N ARG A 30 43.64 2.51 3.36
CA ARG A 30 42.24 2.41 3.01
C ARG A 30 41.72 3.84 2.84
N SER A 31 41.10 4.15 1.69
CA SER A 31 40.44 5.43 1.51
C SER A 31 39.31 5.58 2.53
N ASP A 32 39.00 6.78 3.00
CA ASP A 32 37.86 7.02 3.89
C ASP A 32 36.54 6.50 3.27
N LEU A 33 36.48 6.44 1.94
CA LEU A 33 35.33 5.94 1.19
C LEU A 33 35.05 4.44 1.40
N THR A 34 36.09 3.63 1.60
CA THR A 34 35.98 2.18 1.73
C THR A 34 36.15 1.70 3.18
N ARG A 35 36.16 2.63 4.13
CA ARG A 35 36.43 2.36 5.55
C ARG A 35 35.54 1.27 6.15
N TYR A 36 34.28 1.21 5.74
CA TYR A 36 33.27 0.29 6.26
C TYR A 36 33.09 -0.98 5.40
N ALA A 37 33.91 -1.17 4.35
CA ALA A 37 33.78 -2.27 3.41
C ALA A 37 34.41 -3.60 3.88
N GLY A 38 35.06 -3.61 5.05
CA GLY A 38 35.71 -4.83 5.56
C GLY A 38 36.69 -5.44 4.55
N ASP A 39 36.56 -6.72 4.27
CA ASP A 39 37.40 -7.44 3.32
C ASP A 39 37.09 -7.09 1.85
N ASN A 40 35.94 -6.50 1.57
CA ASN A 40 35.50 -6.10 0.23
C ASN A 40 36.12 -4.76 -0.23
N ALA A 41 36.86 -4.06 0.62
CA ALA A 41 37.43 -2.74 0.29
C ALA A 41 38.19 -2.74 -1.03
N SER A 42 38.95 -3.83 -1.29
CA SER A 42 39.74 -3.98 -2.51
C SER A 42 38.91 -4.04 -3.80
N GLU A 43 37.69 -4.59 -3.76
CA GLU A 43 36.78 -4.61 -4.91
C GLU A 43 36.30 -3.21 -5.23
N LEU A 44 35.90 -2.45 -4.22
CA LEU A 44 35.42 -1.07 -4.40
C LEU A 44 36.52 -0.11 -4.86
N GLU A 45 37.72 -0.25 -4.30
CA GLU A 45 38.89 0.52 -4.73
C GLU A 45 39.29 0.24 -6.18
N LYS A 46 39.20 -1.02 -6.63
CA LYS A 46 39.41 -1.39 -8.05
C LYS A 46 38.48 -0.61 -8.99
N VAL A 47 37.22 -0.39 -8.63
CA VAL A 47 36.24 0.37 -9.44
C VAL A 47 36.72 1.81 -9.63
N LEU A 48 37.10 2.47 -8.52
CA LEU A 48 37.61 3.83 -8.55
C LEU A 48 38.88 3.96 -9.41
N LEU A 49 39.85 3.06 -9.20
CA LEU A 49 41.11 3.04 -9.95
C LEU A 49 40.86 2.73 -11.43
N TYR A 50 39.89 1.87 -11.76
CA TYR A 50 39.54 1.53 -13.13
C TYR A 50 39.06 2.75 -13.92
N TYR A 51 38.10 3.49 -13.41
CA TYR A 51 37.63 4.67 -14.11
C TYR A 51 38.64 5.84 -14.10
N LYS A 52 39.37 6.02 -13.01
CA LYS A 52 40.37 7.10 -12.87
C LYS A 52 41.58 6.94 -13.74
N PHE A 53 42.17 5.71 -13.79
CA PHE A 53 43.50 5.51 -14.38
C PHE A 53 43.52 4.57 -15.60
N ILE A 54 42.51 3.70 -15.77
CA ILE A 54 42.45 2.77 -16.89
C ILE A 54 41.56 3.32 -18.01
N ARG A 55 40.38 3.75 -17.65
CA ARG A 55 39.39 4.29 -18.61
C ARG A 55 39.52 5.80 -18.83
N TRP A 56 40.14 6.53 -17.88
CA TRP A 56 40.29 7.99 -17.90
C TRP A 56 38.94 8.70 -18.07
N ASP A 57 37.89 8.17 -17.42
CA ASP A 57 36.53 8.68 -17.48
C ASP A 57 36.16 9.35 -16.15
N SER A 58 36.26 10.66 -16.11
CA SER A 58 36.00 11.43 -14.89
C SER A 58 34.54 11.38 -14.45
N GLN A 59 33.58 11.33 -15.39
CA GLN A 59 32.18 11.26 -15.03
C GLN A 59 31.84 9.88 -14.41
N LYS A 60 32.32 8.79 -15.00
CA LYS A 60 32.14 7.46 -14.40
C LYS A 60 32.89 7.30 -13.08
N TYR A 61 34.02 7.96 -12.92
CA TYR A 61 34.71 8.00 -11.63
C TYR A 61 33.87 8.70 -10.56
N GLU A 62 33.30 9.86 -10.84
CA GLU A 62 32.42 10.56 -9.89
C GLU A 62 31.11 9.80 -9.63
N ALA A 63 30.56 9.10 -10.62
CA ALA A 63 29.43 8.21 -10.45
C ALA A 63 29.75 7.02 -9.54
N ALA A 64 30.91 6.36 -9.74
CA ALA A 64 31.38 5.28 -8.88
C ALA A 64 31.61 5.78 -7.45
N LYS A 65 32.22 6.97 -7.30
CA LYS A 65 32.41 7.60 -6.00
C LYS A 65 31.08 7.85 -5.30
N PHE A 66 30.09 8.43 -5.98
CA PHE A 66 28.75 8.66 -5.43
C PHE A 66 28.09 7.37 -4.93
N LEU A 67 28.15 6.28 -5.72
CA LEU A 67 27.62 4.99 -5.30
C LEU A 67 28.34 4.47 -4.05
N ILE A 68 29.67 4.47 -4.02
CA ILE A 68 30.47 3.94 -2.92
C ILE A 68 30.30 4.77 -1.64
N GLU A 69 30.27 6.11 -1.72
CA GLU A 69 30.08 6.98 -0.57
C GLU A 69 28.75 6.73 0.16
N ASN A 70 27.68 6.45 -0.61
CA ASN A 70 26.35 6.25 -0.06
C ASN A 70 26.06 4.78 0.27
N MET A 71 26.85 3.83 -0.25
CA MET A 71 26.66 2.39 -0.09
C MET A 71 26.61 1.93 1.38
N LYS A 72 27.24 2.65 2.31
CA LYS A 72 27.18 2.40 3.76
C LYS A 72 25.76 2.50 4.35
N TYR A 73 24.82 3.11 3.65
CA TYR A 73 23.42 3.24 4.05
C TYR A 73 22.54 2.18 3.40
N HIS A 74 23.09 1.35 2.50
CA HIS A 74 22.37 0.37 1.72
C HIS A 74 22.77 -1.05 2.10
N TYR A 75 21.77 -1.92 1.99
CA TYR A 75 21.94 -3.36 2.18
C TYR A 75 21.02 -4.10 1.24
N SER A 76 21.40 -5.32 0.92
CA SER A 76 20.61 -6.24 0.10
C SER A 76 20.28 -7.49 0.91
N GLN A 77 19.17 -8.13 0.59
CA GLN A 77 18.83 -9.44 1.14
C GLN A 77 19.65 -10.51 0.42
N GLY A 78 20.06 -11.55 1.14
CA GLY A 78 20.85 -12.64 0.59
C GLY A 78 20.15 -13.32 -0.57
N ARG A 79 20.91 -13.57 -1.63
CA ARG A 79 20.47 -14.36 -2.77
C ARG A 79 20.70 -15.84 -2.45
N ILE A 80 19.67 -16.66 -2.58
CA ILE A 80 19.85 -18.10 -2.57
C ILE A 80 20.29 -18.53 -3.96
N ALA A 81 21.26 -19.44 -4.02
CA ALA A 81 21.66 -20.07 -5.25
C ALA A 81 20.46 -20.79 -5.88
N SER A 82 19.85 -20.16 -6.85
CA SER A 82 18.77 -20.74 -7.65
C SER A 82 19.37 -21.60 -8.75
N ASN A 83 18.60 -22.54 -9.23
CA ASN A 83 18.96 -23.26 -10.42
C ASN A 83 18.76 -22.31 -11.63
N ASP A 84 19.81 -21.53 -11.94
CA ASP A 84 19.78 -20.53 -13.02
C ASP A 84 19.37 -21.13 -14.37
N SER A 85 19.65 -22.43 -14.61
CA SER A 85 19.29 -23.11 -15.85
C SER A 85 17.79 -23.37 -16.00
N LEU A 86 17.09 -23.68 -14.91
CA LEU A 86 15.62 -23.85 -14.91
C LEU A 86 14.92 -22.50 -15.13
N LEU A 87 15.45 -21.46 -14.52
CA LEU A 87 14.93 -20.09 -14.68
C LEU A 87 15.12 -19.56 -16.10
N GLU A 88 16.29 -19.78 -16.68
CA GLU A 88 16.56 -19.40 -18.07
C GLU A 88 15.69 -20.19 -19.04
N ALA A 89 15.43 -21.49 -18.81
CA ALA A 89 14.53 -22.30 -19.62
C ALA A 89 13.08 -21.79 -19.50
N TRP A 90 12.63 -21.50 -18.28
CA TRP A 90 11.30 -20.95 -18.04
C TRP A 90 11.12 -19.55 -18.66
N ARG A 91 12.14 -18.72 -18.57
CA ARG A 91 12.18 -17.41 -19.21
C ARG A 91 12.10 -17.53 -20.72
N ALA A 92 12.91 -18.39 -21.33
CA ALA A 92 12.91 -18.60 -22.79
C ALA A 92 11.54 -19.05 -23.29
N GLU A 93 10.84 -19.91 -22.55
CA GLU A 93 9.48 -20.32 -22.89
C GLU A 93 8.45 -19.21 -22.69
N THR A 94 8.54 -18.46 -21.59
CA THR A 94 7.67 -17.29 -21.33
C THR A 94 7.86 -16.25 -22.42
N ASP A 95 9.10 -15.97 -22.82
CA ASP A 95 9.42 -15.07 -23.92
C ASP A 95 8.84 -15.55 -25.23
N SER A 96 9.00 -16.83 -25.55
CA SER A 96 8.44 -17.44 -26.77
C SER A 96 6.92 -17.30 -26.84
N ILE A 97 6.25 -17.51 -25.71
CA ILE A 97 4.78 -17.39 -25.62
C ILE A 97 4.36 -15.93 -25.76
N TYR A 98 5.02 -15.02 -25.03
CA TYR A 98 4.71 -13.60 -25.08
C TYR A 98 4.88 -13.04 -26.49
N PHE A 99 6.01 -13.27 -27.14
CA PHE A 99 6.27 -12.76 -28.49
C PHE A 99 5.39 -13.40 -29.56
N ALA A 100 5.10 -14.69 -29.44
CA ALA A 100 4.16 -15.35 -30.37
C ALA A 100 2.74 -14.79 -30.25
N THR A 101 2.38 -14.23 -29.10
CA THR A 101 1.04 -13.80 -28.79
C THR A 101 0.84 -12.29 -28.96
N VAL A 102 1.87 -11.48 -28.69
CA VAL A 102 1.82 -10.01 -28.84
C VAL A 102 1.90 -9.58 -30.31
N ASN A 103 2.55 -10.35 -31.15
CA ASN A 103 2.67 -10.05 -32.59
C ASN A 103 1.35 -10.27 -33.34
N GLY A 104 0.34 -9.45 -33.09
CA GLY A 104 -0.91 -9.44 -33.87
C GLY A 104 -2.20 -9.36 -33.06
N HIS A 105 -2.11 -9.32 -31.72
CA HIS A 105 -3.29 -9.23 -30.86
C HIS A 105 -3.31 -7.96 -30.01
N THR A 106 -4.50 -7.41 -29.80
CA THR A 106 -4.77 -6.38 -28.81
C THR A 106 -5.02 -7.03 -27.44
N LEU A 107 -5.04 -6.25 -26.34
CA LEU A 107 -5.36 -6.77 -25.00
C LEU A 107 -6.73 -7.46 -24.92
N ASN A 108 -7.67 -7.10 -25.80
CA ASN A 108 -9.04 -7.61 -25.78
C ASN A 108 -9.20 -8.96 -26.50
N ASP A 109 -8.29 -9.30 -27.38
CA ASP A 109 -8.31 -10.54 -28.18
C ASP A 109 -7.12 -11.47 -27.85
N PHE A 110 -6.46 -11.22 -26.73
CA PHE A 110 -5.32 -12.00 -26.27
C PHE A 110 -5.77 -13.41 -25.85
N PRO A 111 -5.14 -14.50 -26.35
CA PRO A 111 -5.55 -15.87 -26.04
C PRO A 111 -5.10 -16.32 -24.64
N TRP A 112 -5.63 -15.69 -23.61
CA TRP A 112 -5.34 -15.95 -22.21
C TRP A 112 -5.47 -17.42 -21.80
N ASP A 113 -6.43 -18.14 -22.38
CA ASP A 113 -6.65 -19.55 -22.04
C ASP A 113 -5.53 -20.46 -22.57
N SER A 114 -5.01 -20.17 -23.77
CA SER A 114 -3.87 -20.90 -24.32
C SER A 114 -2.60 -20.65 -23.51
N LEU A 115 -2.42 -19.42 -23.04
CA LEU A 115 -1.33 -19.02 -22.20
C LEU A 115 -1.43 -19.72 -20.83
N ARG A 116 -2.58 -19.68 -20.16
CA ARG A 116 -2.85 -20.38 -18.88
C ARG A 116 -2.66 -21.89 -18.99
N ALA A 117 -3.08 -22.52 -20.07
CA ALA A 117 -2.91 -23.96 -20.28
C ALA A 117 -1.43 -24.38 -20.45
N ARG A 118 -0.62 -23.54 -21.11
CA ARG A 118 0.83 -23.77 -21.25
C ARG A 118 1.57 -23.60 -19.92
N GLN A 119 1.20 -22.59 -19.15
CA GLN A 119 1.76 -22.35 -17.82
C GLN A 119 1.46 -23.46 -16.84
N LYS A 120 0.22 -23.98 -16.84
CA LYS A 120 -0.15 -25.10 -15.99
C LYS A 120 0.75 -26.31 -16.22
N ARG A 121 1.18 -26.54 -17.47
CA ARG A 121 2.14 -27.59 -17.80
C ARG A 121 3.55 -27.30 -17.31
N HIS A 122 3.99 -26.06 -17.43
CA HIS A 122 5.32 -25.63 -16.96
C HIS A 122 5.41 -25.64 -15.43
N ARG A 123 4.34 -25.22 -14.77
CA ARG A 123 4.20 -25.26 -13.33
C ARG A 123 4.36 -26.68 -12.78
N ALA A 124 3.77 -27.67 -13.43
CA ALA A 124 3.90 -29.08 -13.01
C ALA A 124 5.36 -29.56 -13.05
N ILE A 125 6.19 -29.02 -13.96
CA ILE A 125 7.62 -29.33 -14.03
C ILE A 125 8.39 -28.66 -12.89
N ILE A 126 8.11 -27.39 -12.60
CA ILE A 126 8.74 -26.63 -11.50
C ILE A 126 8.33 -27.20 -10.14
N GLU A 127 7.05 -27.59 -9.99
CA GLU A 127 6.51 -28.19 -8.76
C GLU A 127 7.02 -29.60 -8.49
N ALA A 128 7.45 -30.35 -9.50
CA ALA A 128 8.03 -31.67 -9.36
C ALA A 128 9.50 -31.65 -8.91
N ASP A 129 10.16 -30.49 -9.02
CA ASP A 129 11.53 -30.32 -8.61
C ASP A 129 11.60 -29.78 -7.17
N THR A 130 12.41 -30.41 -6.33
CA THR A 130 12.59 -30.02 -4.93
C THR A 130 13.43 -28.74 -4.87
N MET A 131 12.77 -27.58 -4.97
CA MET A 131 13.43 -26.31 -4.76
C MET A 131 13.71 -26.09 -3.25
N PRO A 132 14.89 -25.57 -2.88
CA PRO A 132 15.20 -25.27 -1.49
C PRO A 132 14.19 -24.29 -0.88
N ASP A 133 13.87 -24.49 0.40
CA ASP A 133 12.99 -23.60 1.16
C ASP A 133 13.69 -22.27 1.42
N VAL A 134 13.23 -21.22 0.77
CA VAL A 134 13.86 -19.90 0.72
C VAL A 134 13.51 -19.01 1.91
N GLU A 135 12.50 -19.35 2.71
CA GLU A 135 12.11 -18.52 3.87
C GLU A 135 13.23 -18.34 4.90
N ASN A 136 14.25 -19.18 4.87
CA ASN A 136 15.27 -19.20 5.91
C ASN A 136 16.53 -18.39 5.60
N ASP A 137 16.71 -17.84 4.40
CA ASP A 137 17.90 -17.01 4.09
C ASP A 137 17.57 -15.55 3.80
N MET A 138 16.87 -14.92 4.74
CA MET A 138 16.67 -13.46 4.77
C MET A 138 17.91 -12.73 5.32
N THR A 139 19.09 -13.22 5.05
CA THR A 139 20.33 -12.62 5.54
C THR A 139 20.52 -11.24 4.93
N ILE A 140 20.44 -10.23 5.77
CA ILE A 140 20.77 -8.85 5.39
C ILE A 140 22.28 -8.74 5.26
N ARG A 141 22.74 -8.29 4.11
CA ARG A 141 24.17 -8.08 3.82
C ARG A 141 24.40 -6.63 3.40
N PRO A 142 25.28 -5.90 4.08
CA PRO A 142 25.66 -4.56 3.66
C PRO A 142 26.22 -4.61 2.23
N ASP A 143 25.72 -3.75 1.35
CA ASP A 143 26.14 -3.72 -0.04
C ASP A 143 27.64 -3.42 -0.17
N MET A 144 28.17 -2.60 0.72
CA MET A 144 29.58 -2.26 0.82
C MET A 144 30.49 -3.47 1.05
N GLU A 145 29.98 -4.53 1.71
CA GLU A 145 30.71 -5.76 2.01
C GLU A 145 30.56 -6.84 0.94
N THR A 146 29.64 -6.65 -0.03
CA THR A 146 29.26 -7.73 -0.95
C THR A 146 29.39 -7.39 -2.44
N LEU A 147 29.28 -6.10 -2.82
CA LEU A 147 29.30 -5.74 -4.22
C LEU A 147 30.69 -5.83 -4.84
N THR A 148 30.77 -6.51 -5.98
CA THR A 148 32.05 -6.77 -6.67
C THR A 148 32.39 -5.68 -7.68
N PHE A 149 33.65 -5.60 -8.03
CA PHE A 149 34.15 -4.78 -9.14
C PHE A 149 33.38 -5.04 -10.45
N LYS A 150 33.14 -6.31 -10.77
CA LYS A 150 32.43 -6.71 -11.99
C LYS A 150 31.00 -6.15 -11.98
N PHE A 151 30.28 -6.34 -10.90
CA PHE A 151 28.90 -5.86 -10.77
C PHE A 151 28.83 -4.35 -10.98
N LEU A 152 29.63 -3.59 -10.24
CA LEU A 152 29.59 -2.14 -10.28
C LEU A 152 29.99 -1.55 -11.65
N THR A 153 31.04 -2.10 -12.27
CA THR A 153 31.48 -1.62 -13.59
C THR A 153 30.47 -1.94 -14.69
N GLU A 154 29.89 -3.13 -14.69
CA GLU A 154 28.83 -3.51 -15.63
C GLU A 154 27.60 -2.61 -15.47
N HIS A 155 27.17 -2.38 -14.22
CA HIS A 155 26.03 -1.54 -13.92
C HIS A 155 26.26 -0.06 -14.31
N ILE A 156 27.40 0.53 -13.91
CA ILE A 156 27.74 1.93 -14.24
C ILE A 156 27.84 2.10 -15.76
N ASP A 157 28.52 1.21 -16.46
CA ASP A 157 28.68 1.30 -17.93
C ASP A 157 27.32 1.25 -18.63
N HIS A 158 26.40 0.38 -18.18
CA HIS A 158 25.03 0.32 -18.69
C HIS A 158 24.25 1.59 -18.37
N ALA A 159 24.29 2.09 -17.12
CA ALA A 159 23.59 3.30 -16.73
C ALA A 159 24.01 4.51 -17.60
N PHE A 160 25.32 4.66 -17.88
CA PHE A 160 25.81 5.70 -18.78
C PHE A 160 25.35 5.52 -20.23
N LYS A 161 25.24 4.27 -20.69
CA LYS A 161 24.73 3.96 -22.02
C LYS A 161 23.28 4.44 -22.14
N VAL A 162 22.39 3.99 -21.24
CA VAL A 162 20.98 4.35 -21.32
C VAL A 162 20.72 5.84 -21.05
N TRP A 163 21.52 6.48 -20.19
CA TRP A 163 21.46 7.93 -20.00
C TRP A 163 21.68 8.71 -21.31
N LYS A 164 22.66 8.29 -22.11
CA LYS A 164 22.98 8.97 -23.38
C LYS A 164 22.04 8.60 -24.52
N GLU A 165 21.56 7.37 -24.55
CA GLU A 165 20.79 6.84 -25.66
C GLU A 165 19.27 7.04 -25.49
N SER A 166 18.76 7.02 -24.25
CA SER A 166 17.34 7.18 -24.01
C SER A 166 16.87 8.62 -24.20
N LYS A 167 15.77 8.78 -24.95
CA LYS A 167 15.13 10.08 -25.11
C LYS A 167 14.57 10.66 -23.81
N TYR A 168 14.27 9.80 -22.82
CA TYR A 168 13.74 10.21 -21.53
C TYR A 168 14.82 10.63 -20.55
N ALA A 169 16.06 10.20 -20.75
CA ALA A 169 17.15 10.43 -19.79
C ALA A 169 18.25 11.37 -20.31
N ARG A 170 18.41 11.51 -21.63
CA ARG A 170 19.55 12.22 -22.23
C ARG A 170 19.69 13.71 -21.86
N ASN A 171 18.59 14.35 -21.43
CA ASN A 171 18.56 15.75 -21.03
C ASN A 171 18.80 15.92 -19.51
N LEU A 172 18.82 14.84 -18.73
CA LEU A 172 19.12 14.93 -17.30
C LEU A 172 20.50 15.49 -17.06
N THR A 173 20.60 16.37 -16.09
CA THR A 173 21.90 16.80 -15.55
C THR A 173 22.64 15.61 -14.93
N PHE A 174 23.92 15.76 -14.67
CA PHE A 174 24.68 14.68 -14.04
C PHE A 174 24.21 14.37 -12.61
N ASP A 175 23.73 15.36 -11.87
CA ASP A 175 23.19 15.17 -10.53
C ASP A 175 21.85 14.39 -10.57
N GLU A 176 20.98 14.72 -11.50
CA GLU A 176 19.74 13.97 -11.73
C GLU A 176 20.00 12.55 -12.22
N PHE A 177 20.96 12.37 -13.12
CA PHE A 177 21.39 11.04 -13.55
C PHE A 177 21.84 10.19 -12.37
N LYS A 178 22.63 10.74 -11.43
CA LYS A 178 23.10 10.02 -10.25
C LYS A 178 21.96 9.52 -9.35
N GLU A 179 20.81 10.19 -9.32
CA GLU A 179 19.68 9.81 -8.47
C GLU A 179 18.61 9.03 -9.24
N TYR A 180 18.39 9.30 -10.53
CA TYR A 180 17.22 8.79 -11.23
C TYR A 180 17.49 7.65 -12.19
N ILE A 181 18.76 7.42 -12.56
CA ILE A 181 19.17 6.34 -13.50
C ILE A 181 20.28 5.46 -12.92
N LEU A 182 21.28 6.07 -12.30
CA LEU A 182 22.49 5.37 -11.83
C LEU A 182 22.28 4.37 -10.69
N PRO A 183 21.37 4.56 -9.71
CA PRO A 183 21.30 3.64 -8.59
C PRO A 183 20.91 2.22 -9.02
N TYR A 184 21.64 1.23 -8.51
CA TYR A 184 21.40 -0.19 -8.76
C TYR A 184 20.24 -0.75 -7.94
N GLN A 185 19.79 -0.02 -6.95
CA GLN A 185 18.72 -0.38 -6.03
C GLN A 185 17.83 0.83 -5.79
N SER A 186 16.52 0.64 -5.80
CA SER A 186 15.55 1.71 -5.55
C SER A 186 15.06 1.76 -4.11
N VAL A 187 14.93 0.59 -3.45
CA VAL A 187 14.54 0.46 -2.04
C VAL A 187 15.48 -0.52 -1.37
N LYS A 188 16.15 -0.10 -0.31
CA LYS A 188 17.10 -0.94 0.42
C LYS A 188 16.42 -2.18 1.01
N GLY A 189 17.03 -3.34 0.80
CA GLY A 189 16.53 -4.62 1.29
C GLY A 189 15.33 -5.17 0.51
N TYR A 190 14.87 -4.50 -0.54
CA TYR A 190 13.79 -4.97 -1.38
C TYR A 190 14.26 -5.26 -2.80
N GLY A 191 13.76 -6.38 -3.30
CA GLY A 191 14.14 -6.85 -4.63
C GLY A 191 15.51 -7.51 -4.66
N PHE A 192 15.81 -8.14 -5.78
CA PHE A 192 17.10 -8.75 -6.01
C PHE A 192 18.05 -7.74 -6.60
N LEU A 193 19.31 -7.91 -6.24
CA LEU A 193 20.38 -7.09 -6.73
C LEU A 193 20.85 -7.62 -8.07
N GLU A 194 20.48 -6.93 -9.16
CA GLU A 194 20.95 -7.23 -10.50
C GLU A 194 21.51 -5.97 -11.18
N THR A 195 22.40 -6.17 -12.16
CA THR A 195 22.91 -5.04 -12.93
C THR A 195 21.82 -4.46 -13.86
N GLY A 196 21.91 -3.18 -14.18
CA GLY A 196 21.00 -2.56 -15.14
C GLY A 196 21.04 -3.27 -16.50
N GLN A 197 22.21 -3.74 -16.95
CA GLN A 197 22.35 -4.51 -18.18
C GLN A 197 21.48 -5.77 -18.15
N ARG A 198 21.47 -6.50 -17.01
CA ARG A 198 20.69 -7.74 -16.89
C ARG A 198 19.18 -7.47 -16.84
N TYR A 199 18.75 -6.41 -16.18
CA TYR A 199 17.35 -5.98 -16.25
C TYR A 199 16.94 -5.59 -17.69
N ASP A 200 17.77 -4.86 -18.42
CA ASP A 200 17.49 -4.47 -19.82
C ASP A 200 17.47 -5.70 -20.74
N ASP A 201 18.37 -6.67 -20.55
CA ASP A 201 18.38 -7.93 -21.29
C ASP A 201 17.09 -8.73 -21.09
N TRP A 202 16.53 -8.69 -19.88
CA TRP A 202 15.29 -9.40 -19.56
C TRP A 202 14.04 -8.68 -20.03
N PHE A 203 13.95 -7.38 -19.77
CA PHE A 203 12.70 -6.60 -19.92
C PHE A 203 12.74 -5.59 -21.05
N GLY A 204 13.91 -5.17 -21.50
CA GLY A 204 14.03 -4.12 -22.52
C GLY A 204 13.30 -4.42 -23.83
N LYS A 205 13.20 -5.69 -24.16
CA LYS A 205 12.42 -6.18 -25.33
C LYS A 205 10.90 -6.02 -25.19
N TYR A 206 10.39 -5.95 -23.97
CA TYR A 206 8.96 -5.74 -23.68
C TYR A 206 8.60 -4.27 -23.55
N ILE A 207 9.58 -3.39 -23.47
CA ILE A 207 9.38 -1.95 -23.26
C ILE A 207 9.67 -1.27 -24.60
N HIS A 208 8.61 -0.83 -25.28
CA HIS A 208 8.75 -0.08 -26.52
C HIS A 208 9.32 1.31 -26.22
N ARG A 209 10.44 1.63 -26.85
CA ARG A 209 11.21 2.86 -26.64
C ARG A 209 11.52 3.57 -27.94
N THR A 210 10.56 3.56 -28.88
CA THR A 210 10.74 4.26 -30.16
C THR A 210 10.58 5.76 -29.96
N ASP A 211 11.12 6.57 -30.87
CA ASP A 211 11.02 8.03 -30.78
C ASP A 211 9.56 8.54 -30.84
N SER A 212 8.64 7.75 -31.37
CA SER A 212 7.22 8.05 -31.42
C SER A 212 6.46 7.71 -30.12
N ASP A 213 7.04 6.91 -29.21
CA ASP A 213 6.35 6.51 -27.98
C ASP A 213 6.30 7.68 -26.98
N SER A 214 5.15 7.91 -26.38
CA SER A 214 5.03 8.79 -25.21
C SER A 214 5.51 8.10 -23.95
N LEU A 215 5.80 8.86 -22.90
CA LEU A 215 6.16 8.32 -21.59
C LEU A 215 5.05 7.39 -21.07
N ALA A 216 3.79 7.84 -21.14
CA ALA A 216 2.64 7.04 -20.75
C ALA A 216 2.52 5.74 -21.56
N SER A 217 2.76 5.76 -22.88
CA SER A 217 2.74 4.54 -23.70
C SER A 217 3.87 3.57 -23.33
N THR A 218 5.08 4.08 -23.07
CA THR A 218 6.21 3.26 -22.63
C THR A 218 5.91 2.57 -21.29
N VAL A 219 5.35 3.29 -20.32
CA VAL A 219 4.93 2.73 -19.02
C VAL A 219 3.75 1.76 -19.20
N ALA A 220 2.82 2.04 -20.13
CA ALA A 220 1.73 1.11 -20.45
C ALA A 220 2.25 -0.22 -20.99
N TYR A 221 3.27 -0.23 -21.83
CA TYR A 221 3.92 -1.46 -22.29
C TYR A 221 4.55 -2.23 -21.13
N TYR A 222 5.25 -1.53 -20.25
CA TYR A 222 5.79 -2.13 -19.04
C TYR A 222 4.67 -2.76 -18.16
N ASN A 223 3.61 -2.01 -17.86
CA ASN A 223 2.49 -2.51 -17.06
C ASN A 223 1.84 -3.75 -17.68
N ARG A 224 1.68 -3.78 -19.01
CA ARG A 224 1.15 -4.96 -19.73
C ARG A 224 2.07 -6.16 -19.61
N ALA A 225 3.38 -5.96 -19.79
CA ALA A 225 4.35 -7.04 -19.63
C ALA A 225 4.31 -7.63 -18.23
N ILE A 226 4.28 -6.77 -17.20
CA ILE A 226 4.21 -7.17 -15.81
C ILE A 226 2.91 -7.92 -15.49
N ASN A 227 1.75 -7.37 -15.86
CA ASN A 227 0.46 -8.03 -15.64
C ASN A 227 0.36 -9.34 -16.42
N GLY A 228 0.83 -9.37 -17.66
CA GLY A 228 0.90 -10.62 -18.43
C GLY A 228 1.73 -11.67 -17.72
N LEU A 229 2.90 -11.33 -17.23
CA LEU A 229 3.77 -12.25 -16.48
C LEU A 229 3.13 -12.69 -15.16
N ARG A 230 2.44 -11.82 -14.44
CA ARG A 230 1.72 -12.11 -13.20
C ARG A 230 0.56 -13.08 -13.43
N ASP A 231 -0.29 -12.81 -14.41
CA ASP A 231 -1.40 -13.70 -14.79
C ASP A 231 -0.90 -15.07 -15.26
N LEU A 232 0.31 -15.12 -15.79
CA LEU A 232 0.97 -16.35 -16.15
C LEU A 232 1.27 -17.23 -14.93
N ASN A 233 1.59 -16.69 -13.80
CA ASN A 233 2.01 -17.44 -12.63
C ASN A 233 0.88 -17.89 -11.70
N GLY A 234 -0.35 -17.39 -11.87
CA GLY A 234 -1.56 -17.71 -11.10
C GLY A 234 -1.31 -18.41 -9.77
N LYS A 235 -1.96 -18.05 -8.75
CA LYS A 235 -2.01 -18.60 -7.37
C LYS A 235 -1.20 -19.88 -7.07
N THR A 236 0.11 -19.79 -6.95
CA THR A 236 0.91 -20.86 -6.32
C THR A 236 1.48 -20.37 -5.01
N HIS A 237 1.16 -21.08 -3.95
CA HIS A 237 1.71 -20.91 -2.61
C HIS A 237 3.18 -21.31 -2.49
N ARG A 238 4.04 -20.99 -3.46
CA ARG A 238 5.43 -21.42 -3.41
C ARG A 238 6.42 -20.29 -3.51
N LYS A 239 7.24 -20.30 -2.61
CA LYS A 239 8.53 -19.79 -2.24
C LYS A 239 9.63 -20.16 -3.26
N VAL A 240 9.46 -19.81 -4.51
CA VAL A 240 10.55 -19.97 -5.49
C VAL A 240 11.15 -18.62 -5.74
N LEU A 241 12.38 -18.48 -5.36
CA LEU A 241 13.10 -17.25 -5.41
C LEU A 241 14.19 -17.31 -6.42
N ALA A 242 14.09 -16.54 -7.45
CA ALA A 242 15.24 -16.19 -8.22
C ALA A 242 15.04 -14.93 -9.03
N GLY A 243 15.50 -13.86 -8.48
CA GLY A 243 15.57 -12.61 -9.17
C GLY A 243 14.19 -12.03 -9.43
N VAL A 244 14.10 -11.29 -10.50
CA VAL A 244 12.87 -10.63 -10.95
C VAL A 244 11.66 -11.56 -11.05
N TYR A 245 11.85 -12.83 -11.26
CA TYR A 245 10.78 -13.83 -11.36
C TYR A 245 10.12 -14.17 -10.01
N ASP A 246 10.74 -13.83 -8.89
CA ASP A 246 10.15 -14.00 -7.57
C ASP A 246 8.90 -13.15 -7.36
N LEU A 247 8.87 -11.96 -7.92
CA LEU A 247 7.67 -11.11 -7.95
C LEU A 247 6.46 -11.80 -8.60
N TYR A 248 6.71 -12.65 -9.58
CA TYR A 248 5.65 -13.31 -10.32
C TYR A 248 5.23 -14.64 -9.73
N SER A 249 5.98 -15.15 -8.76
CA SER A 249 5.70 -16.43 -8.09
C SER A 249 4.95 -16.27 -6.77
N ARG A 250 4.91 -15.08 -6.18
CA ARG A 250 4.20 -14.81 -4.92
C ARG A 250 2.74 -14.47 -5.16
N ASP A 251 1.84 -15.05 -4.36
CA ASP A 251 0.40 -14.73 -4.39
C ASP A 251 0.07 -13.33 -3.85
N PHE A 252 1.00 -12.72 -3.13
CA PHE A 252 0.87 -11.37 -2.56
C PHE A 252 2.16 -10.60 -2.79
N HIS A 253 2.09 -9.61 -3.67
CA HIS A 253 3.10 -8.59 -3.77
C HIS A 253 2.69 -7.41 -2.92
N ASP A 254 3.56 -7.02 -2.02
CA ASP A 254 3.43 -5.75 -1.33
C ASP A 254 3.70 -4.62 -2.35
N CYS A 255 3.03 -3.49 -2.17
CA CYS A 255 3.21 -2.31 -3.02
C CYS A 255 4.68 -1.86 -3.10
N VAL A 256 5.46 -2.09 -2.04
CA VAL A 256 6.89 -1.76 -2.03
C VAL A 256 7.69 -2.66 -2.98
N ASP A 257 7.38 -3.95 -3.06
CA ASP A 257 8.01 -4.87 -4.00
C ASP A 257 7.75 -4.42 -5.45
N ILE A 258 6.48 -4.18 -5.77
CA ILE A 258 6.02 -3.76 -7.10
C ILE A 258 6.68 -2.45 -7.52
N ALA A 259 6.68 -1.45 -6.63
CA ALA A 259 7.31 -0.17 -6.89
C ALA A 259 8.83 -0.28 -7.05
N SER A 260 9.50 -1.09 -6.21
CA SER A 260 10.94 -1.30 -6.27
C SER A 260 11.36 -1.91 -7.60
N TYR A 261 10.69 -2.97 -8.03
CA TYR A 261 11.02 -3.62 -9.31
C TYR A 261 10.65 -2.75 -10.51
N GLY A 262 9.48 -2.10 -10.48
CA GLY A 262 9.08 -1.17 -11.52
C GLY A 262 10.13 -0.10 -11.74
N CYS A 263 10.60 0.49 -10.65
CA CYS A 263 11.64 1.50 -10.67
C CYS A 263 12.96 0.96 -11.26
N ASN A 264 13.44 -0.20 -10.78
CA ASN A 264 14.72 -0.77 -11.22
C ASN A 264 14.70 -1.13 -12.71
N ILE A 265 13.61 -1.72 -13.20
CA ILE A 265 13.46 -2.09 -14.61
C ILE A 265 13.36 -0.84 -15.49
N LEU A 266 12.55 0.13 -15.12
CA LEU A 266 12.38 1.35 -15.91
C LEU A 266 13.68 2.16 -15.97
N ARG A 267 14.44 2.28 -14.87
CA ARG A 267 15.78 2.88 -14.86
C ARG A 267 16.73 2.16 -15.80
N ALA A 268 16.76 0.83 -15.73
CA ALA A 268 17.59 0.00 -16.61
C ALA A 268 17.25 0.18 -18.10
N CYS A 269 16.01 0.54 -18.40
CA CYS A 269 15.54 0.87 -19.72
C CYS A 269 15.68 2.37 -20.09
N GLY A 270 16.31 3.16 -19.23
CA GLY A 270 16.57 4.58 -19.46
C GLY A 270 15.37 5.49 -19.24
N VAL A 271 14.41 5.07 -18.40
CA VAL A 271 13.27 5.91 -17.97
C VAL A 271 13.56 6.40 -16.54
N PRO A 272 13.70 7.71 -16.30
CA PRO A 272 14.01 8.28 -14.99
C PRO A 272 12.87 8.04 -14.00
N THR A 273 13.08 7.09 -13.10
CA THR A 273 12.04 6.61 -12.20
C THR A 273 12.55 6.56 -10.76
N VAL A 274 11.70 6.87 -9.81
CA VAL A 274 11.99 6.84 -8.37
C VAL A 274 10.89 6.08 -7.63
N VAL A 275 11.19 5.58 -6.44
CA VAL A 275 10.17 5.05 -5.54
C VAL A 275 9.81 6.13 -4.54
N GLU A 276 8.51 6.32 -4.36
CA GLU A 276 7.91 7.23 -3.42
C GLU A 276 6.89 6.50 -2.56
N TYR A 277 6.57 7.07 -1.41
CA TYR A 277 5.51 6.54 -0.56
C TYR A 277 4.79 7.67 0.15
N ASN A 278 3.49 7.52 0.30
CA ASN A 278 2.74 8.34 1.24
C ASN A 278 3.03 7.85 2.67
N VAL A 279 3.32 8.77 3.56
CA VAL A 279 3.65 8.47 4.95
C VAL A 279 2.47 7.83 5.67
N SER A 280 1.26 8.29 5.38
CA SER A 280 -0.01 7.80 5.91
C SER A 280 -1.15 8.25 5.01
N TYR A 281 -2.30 7.59 5.13
CA TYR A 281 -3.56 8.13 4.66
C TYR A 281 -4.26 8.92 5.78
N ARG A 282 -5.17 9.84 5.40
CA ARG A 282 -5.96 10.65 6.36
C ARG A 282 -7.09 9.86 6.99
N GLU A 283 -7.70 8.96 6.23
CA GLU A 283 -8.98 8.32 6.60
C GLU A 283 -8.85 6.83 6.92
N TRP A 284 -7.72 6.20 6.58
CA TRP A 284 -7.48 4.77 6.87
C TRP A 284 -6.03 4.48 7.21
N ALA A 285 -5.84 3.37 7.89
CA ALA A 285 -4.49 2.91 8.23
C ALA A 285 -3.70 2.50 7.00
N GLY A 286 -2.39 2.68 7.08
CA GLY A 286 -1.46 2.19 6.08
C GLY A 286 -0.71 3.30 5.37
N ARG A 287 0.18 2.84 4.52
CA ARG A 287 0.97 3.64 3.59
C ARG A 287 0.97 2.91 2.26
N HIS A 288 1.28 3.64 1.21
CA HIS A 288 1.37 3.05 -0.12
C HIS A 288 2.67 3.49 -0.78
N TYR A 289 3.33 2.52 -1.41
CA TYR A 289 4.50 2.75 -2.23
C TYR A 289 4.09 2.76 -3.70
N HIS A 290 4.62 3.71 -4.44
CA HIS A 290 4.36 3.94 -5.85
C HIS A 290 5.63 4.40 -6.56
N CYS A 291 5.58 4.55 -7.86
CA CYS A 291 6.65 5.16 -8.63
C CYS A 291 6.33 6.60 -8.99
N GLY A 292 7.36 7.45 -8.93
CA GLY A 292 7.38 8.73 -9.62
C GLY A 292 8.24 8.61 -10.87
N VAL A 293 7.80 9.17 -11.98
CA VAL A 293 8.57 9.25 -13.21
C VAL A 293 8.71 10.70 -13.65
N TYR A 294 9.91 11.08 -14.06
CA TYR A 294 10.16 12.42 -14.55
C TYR A 294 9.79 12.53 -16.03
N ASN A 295 8.93 13.48 -16.35
CA ASN A 295 8.54 13.81 -17.70
C ASN A 295 9.26 15.06 -18.17
N ASP A 296 10.34 14.88 -18.92
CA ASP A 296 11.17 15.97 -19.47
C ASP A 296 10.37 16.93 -20.39
N SER A 297 9.32 16.46 -21.04
CA SER A 297 8.52 17.29 -21.95
C SER A 297 7.64 18.32 -21.22
N THR A 298 7.27 18.04 -19.99
CA THR A 298 6.42 18.90 -19.15
C THR A 298 7.17 19.48 -17.95
N ASP A 299 8.42 19.06 -17.73
CA ASP A 299 9.23 19.39 -16.54
C ASP A 299 8.49 19.07 -15.24
N THR A 300 7.82 17.91 -15.18
CA THR A 300 7.01 17.49 -14.04
C THR A 300 7.31 16.07 -13.62
N TRP A 301 7.01 15.78 -12.35
CA TRP A 301 6.96 14.43 -11.83
C TRP A 301 5.53 13.91 -11.90
N GLU A 302 5.36 12.69 -12.38
CA GLU A 302 4.07 12.03 -12.53
C GLU A 302 4.08 10.72 -11.74
N CYS A 303 3.12 10.58 -10.81
CA CYS A 303 2.98 9.36 -10.01
C CYS A 303 2.23 8.28 -10.78
N PHE A 304 2.57 7.03 -10.53
CA PHE A 304 1.83 5.88 -11.05
C PHE A 304 2.14 4.60 -10.26
N ASN A 305 1.21 3.65 -10.31
CA ASN A 305 1.45 2.29 -9.85
C ASN A 305 1.95 1.43 -11.01
N PRO A 306 3.13 0.82 -10.92
CA PRO A 306 3.73 0.06 -12.02
C PRO A 306 2.90 -1.07 -12.62
N GLU A 307 1.83 -1.50 -11.96
CA GLU A 307 0.97 -2.60 -12.46
C GLU A 307 -0.45 -2.15 -12.83
N SER A 308 -0.91 -0.97 -12.40
CA SER A 308 -2.34 -0.65 -12.45
C SER A 308 -2.68 0.75 -12.96
N SER A 309 -1.73 1.69 -13.00
CA SER A 309 -2.00 3.04 -13.48
C SER A 309 -0.90 3.57 -14.39
N LEU A 310 -1.16 4.69 -15.03
CA LEU A 310 -0.23 5.34 -15.96
C LEU A 310 0.20 6.71 -15.44
N PRO A 311 1.42 7.16 -15.79
CA PRO A 311 1.82 8.54 -15.53
C PRO A 311 0.82 9.52 -16.15
N GLY A 312 0.44 10.53 -15.35
CA GLY A 312 -0.45 11.61 -15.82
C GLY A 312 -1.94 11.24 -15.93
N ASP A 313 -2.36 10.03 -15.52
CA ASP A 313 -3.78 9.62 -15.57
C ASP A 313 -4.67 10.26 -14.48
N GLY A 314 -4.08 11.06 -13.60
CA GLY A 314 -4.79 11.77 -12.54
C GLY A 314 -5.27 10.90 -11.39
N SER A 315 -4.99 9.60 -11.40
CA SER A 315 -5.47 8.65 -10.39
C SER A 315 -5.01 8.97 -8.95
N TRP A 316 -3.95 9.73 -8.80
CA TRP A 316 -3.36 10.12 -7.52
C TRP A 316 -3.80 11.48 -6.98
N SER A 317 -4.39 12.35 -7.80
CA SER A 317 -4.73 13.72 -7.43
C SER A 317 -5.81 13.79 -6.34
N TRP A 318 -6.67 12.78 -6.28
CA TRP A 318 -7.81 12.70 -5.35
C TRP A 318 -7.53 11.89 -4.08
N GLU A 319 -6.42 11.15 -4.02
CA GLU A 319 -6.14 10.31 -2.84
C GLU A 319 -5.90 11.17 -1.59
N PRO A 320 -6.59 10.86 -0.48
CA PRO A 320 -6.46 11.59 0.78
C PRO A 320 -5.19 11.16 1.53
N THR A 321 -4.04 11.36 0.91
CA THR A 321 -2.73 11.04 1.50
C THR A 321 -2.22 12.15 2.39
N MET A 322 -1.38 11.81 3.36
CA MET A 322 -0.48 12.74 4.03
C MET A 322 0.78 12.99 3.18
N ASN A 323 1.86 13.46 3.80
CA ASN A 323 3.10 13.79 3.09
C ASN A 323 3.62 12.63 2.23
N ILE A 324 4.29 12.99 1.15
CA ILE A 324 4.88 12.04 0.19
C ILE A 324 6.40 12.15 0.29
N HIS A 325 7.03 11.03 0.60
CA HIS A 325 8.48 10.93 0.69
C HIS A 325 9.04 10.14 -0.49
N ARG A 326 10.11 10.65 -1.08
CA ARG A 326 10.88 10.01 -2.13
C ARG A 326 12.08 9.31 -1.54
N ILE A 327 12.26 8.04 -1.86
CA ILE A 327 13.48 7.30 -1.54
C ILE A 327 14.59 7.76 -2.48
N THR A 328 15.74 8.13 -1.92
CA THR A 328 16.94 8.53 -2.65
C THR A 328 18.05 7.49 -2.45
N TYR A 329 18.96 7.40 -3.40
CA TYR A 329 20.18 6.63 -3.19
C TYR A 329 21.19 7.44 -2.37
N GLY A 330 21.37 8.70 -2.72
CA GLY A 330 22.22 9.63 -1.99
C GLY A 330 21.61 10.06 -0.66
N ALA A 331 22.48 10.18 0.34
CA ALA A 331 22.08 10.67 1.65
C ALA A 331 21.69 12.16 1.58
N GLN A 332 20.60 12.54 2.26
CA GLN A 332 20.04 13.89 2.28
C GLN A 332 20.41 14.57 3.60
N SER A 333 21.23 15.61 3.53
CA SER A 333 21.76 16.31 4.71
C SER A 333 20.69 17.05 5.54
N ASP A 334 19.53 17.31 4.96
CA ASP A 334 18.36 17.93 5.56
C ASP A 334 17.35 16.91 6.14
N SER A 335 17.67 15.62 6.09
CA SER A 335 16.86 14.59 6.75
C SER A 335 17.01 14.64 8.27
N PRO A 336 16.00 14.22 9.03
CA PRO A 336 16.07 14.16 10.50
C PRO A 336 17.26 13.35 11.01
N TYR A 337 17.69 12.35 10.25
CA TYR A 337 18.88 11.53 10.55
C TYR A 337 20.13 12.38 10.81
N PHE A 338 20.35 13.43 10.02
CA PHE A 338 21.52 14.30 10.14
C PHE A 338 21.28 15.57 10.96
N LEU A 339 20.03 16.02 11.02
CA LEU A 339 19.68 17.27 11.73
C LEU A 339 19.59 17.11 13.25
N ARG A 340 19.37 15.90 13.73
CA ARG A 340 19.21 15.58 15.17
C ARG A 340 20.41 16.00 16.01
N ALA A 341 20.16 16.25 17.28
CA ALA A 341 21.23 16.35 18.28
C ALA A 341 21.88 14.96 18.56
N GLU A 342 23.03 14.96 19.20
CA GLU A 342 23.66 13.73 19.64
C GLU A 342 22.77 13.03 20.69
N GLY A 343 22.42 11.75 20.43
CA GLY A 343 21.54 10.98 21.30
C GLY A 343 20.06 11.26 21.17
N GLU A 344 19.64 12.23 20.35
CA GLU A 344 18.22 12.54 20.12
C GLU A 344 17.54 11.37 19.38
N TYR A 345 16.39 10.94 19.91
CA TYR A 345 15.57 9.94 19.27
C TYR A 345 14.88 10.48 18.02
N VAL A 346 14.97 9.74 16.93
CA VAL A 346 14.25 10.02 15.68
C VAL A 346 13.33 8.83 15.39
N PRO A 347 12.05 9.04 15.12
CA PRO A 347 11.11 7.97 14.74
C PRO A 347 11.66 7.11 13.60
N SER A 348 11.49 5.80 13.69
CA SER A 348 12.13 4.82 12.78
C SER A 348 11.95 5.13 11.31
N MET A 349 10.77 5.62 10.92
CA MET A 349 10.46 6.02 9.53
C MET A 349 11.26 7.21 9.04
N MET A 350 11.61 8.13 9.94
CA MET A 350 12.38 9.35 9.63
C MET A 350 13.87 9.19 9.95
N ASN A 351 14.23 8.13 10.66
CA ASN A 351 15.64 7.78 10.95
C ASN A 351 16.31 7.07 9.75
N ASN A 352 16.14 7.65 8.59
CA ASN A 352 16.71 7.18 7.33
C ASN A 352 17.48 8.35 6.68
N PRO A 353 18.77 8.20 6.35
CA PRO A 353 19.49 9.24 5.64
C PRO A 353 19.09 9.43 4.17
N CYS A 354 18.44 8.43 3.57
CA CYS A 354 18.21 8.35 2.13
C CYS A 354 16.74 8.54 1.76
N PHE A 355 16.17 9.68 2.14
CA PHE A 355 14.84 10.12 1.69
C PHE A 355 14.71 11.64 1.74
N LYS A 356 13.77 12.16 1.00
CA LYS A 356 13.35 13.58 1.05
C LYS A 356 11.84 13.72 0.93
N ASP A 357 11.29 14.75 1.54
CA ASP A 357 9.88 15.12 1.38
C ASP A 357 9.69 15.80 0.00
N VAL A 358 8.77 15.26 -0.79
CA VAL A 358 8.45 15.76 -2.13
C VAL A 358 6.96 16.12 -2.27
N THR A 359 6.26 16.31 -1.17
CA THR A 359 4.83 16.59 -1.14
C THR A 359 4.42 17.76 -2.02
N ALA A 360 5.22 18.83 -2.01
CA ALA A 360 4.96 20.04 -2.79
C ALA A 360 4.99 19.82 -4.31
N LEU A 361 5.58 18.71 -4.80
CA LEU A 361 5.53 18.37 -6.24
C LEU A 361 4.14 17.92 -6.68
N TYR A 362 3.32 17.45 -5.75
CA TYR A 362 2.06 16.79 -6.05
C TYR A 362 0.84 17.46 -5.44
N LYS A 363 1.01 18.16 -4.32
CA LYS A 363 -0.09 18.73 -3.55
C LYS A 363 0.24 20.15 -3.10
N PRO A 364 -0.77 21.01 -2.97
CA PRO A 364 -0.59 22.32 -2.34
C PRO A 364 -0.12 22.16 -0.88
N THR A 365 0.91 22.90 -0.53
CA THR A 365 1.51 22.90 0.80
C THR A 365 1.83 24.31 1.25
N THR A 366 2.04 24.47 2.55
CA THR A 366 2.51 25.72 3.14
C THR A 366 3.67 25.49 4.10
N THR A 367 4.33 26.57 4.49
CA THR A 367 5.30 26.60 5.59
C THR A 367 4.62 27.12 6.83
N LEU A 368 4.77 26.41 7.96
CA LEU A 368 4.16 26.75 9.23
C LEU A 368 5.22 26.92 10.31
N THR A 369 5.18 28.02 11.04
CA THR A 369 6.03 28.26 12.21
C THR A 369 5.18 28.29 13.46
N LEU A 370 5.52 27.44 14.44
CA LEU A 370 4.82 27.31 15.72
C LEU A 370 5.74 27.73 16.87
N PRO A 371 5.20 28.28 17.96
CA PRO A 371 5.95 28.47 19.19
C PRO A 371 6.27 27.10 19.85
N ILE A 372 7.48 26.97 20.39
CA ILE A 372 7.90 25.79 21.15
C ILE A 372 8.82 26.20 22.30
N SER A 373 8.60 25.56 23.45
CA SER A 373 9.48 25.72 24.63
C SER A 373 9.67 24.32 25.25
N ILE A 374 10.88 23.79 25.11
CA ILE A 374 11.28 22.49 25.66
C ILE A 374 12.56 22.64 26.47
N ASP A 375 12.70 21.81 27.48
CA ASP A 375 13.81 21.92 28.47
C ASP A 375 14.99 21.00 28.12
N ASP A 376 14.84 20.09 27.15
CA ASP A 376 15.89 19.19 26.69
C ASP A 376 16.70 19.79 25.51
N ASP A 377 17.73 19.05 25.04
CA ASP A 377 18.63 19.49 23.96
C ASP A 377 18.18 19.10 22.56
N ASN A 378 16.96 18.62 22.37
CA ASN A 378 16.42 18.21 21.08
C ASN A 378 16.47 19.35 20.07
N LYS A 379 16.80 19.02 18.82
CA LYS A 379 16.82 19.94 17.69
C LYS A 379 15.62 19.80 16.79
N LEU A 380 14.86 18.70 16.94
CA LEU A 380 13.76 18.36 16.06
C LEU A 380 12.44 18.35 16.82
N ALA A 381 11.41 18.82 16.12
CA ALA A 381 10.03 18.60 16.47
C ALA A 381 9.27 18.10 15.24
N TYR A 382 8.09 17.57 15.45
CA TYR A 382 7.32 16.90 14.38
C TYR A 382 5.87 17.38 14.42
N LEU A 383 5.26 17.43 13.25
CA LEU A 383 3.81 17.38 13.16
C LEU A 383 3.42 15.93 12.93
N ALA A 384 2.64 15.38 13.85
CA ALA A 384 1.99 14.10 13.67
C ALA A 384 0.57 14.30 13.14
N SER A 385 0.04 13.30 12.46
CA SER A 385 -1.38 13.25 12.10
C SER A 385 -2.01 11.99 12.66
N TYR A 386 -3.34 11.92 12.65
CA TYR A 386 -4.04 10.73 13.08
C TYR A 386 -3.60 9.52 12.25
N ASN A 387 -3.37 8.42 12.92
CA ASN A 387 -3.11 7.13 12.29
C ASN A 387 -3.75 6.03 13.11
N PHE A 388 -4.25 5.03 12.43
CA PHE A 388 -4.87 3.85 13.03
C PHE A 388 -3.81 2.85 13.53
N ASN A 389 -2.96 3.29 14.44
CA ASN A 389 -1.96 2.48 15.15
C ASN A 389 -2.25 2.47 16.65
N GLU A 390 -1.40 1.84 17.46
CA GLU A 390 -1.60 1.77 18.91
C GLU A 390 -1.54 3.14 19.58
N GLU A 391 -0.73 4.05 19.06
CA GLU A 391 -0.56 5.41 19.58
C GLU A 391 -1.62 6.39 19.08
N GLY A 392 -2.36 6.04 18.02
CA GLY A 392 -3.40 6.88 17.41
C GLY A 392 -2.88 8.08 16.63
N ILE A 393 -1.55 8.26 16.56
CA ILE A 393 -0.88 9.32 15.79
C ILE A 393 0.40 8.81 15.15
N PHE A 394 0.84 9.50 14.11
CA PHE A 394 2.08 9.18 13.39
C PHE A 394 2.73 10.47 12.88
N PRO A 395 4.05 10.68 13.09
CA PRO A 395 4.76 11.85 12.58
C PRO A 395 4.78 11.86 11.04
N VAL A 396 4.39 12.97 10.44
CA VAL A 396 4.25 13.11 8.97
C VAL A 396 5.22 14.11 8.36
N THR A 397 5.67 15.10 9.14
CA THR A 397 6.72 16.05 8.75
C THR A 397 7.53 16.48 9.97
N TRP A 398 8.66 17.11 9.75
CA TRP A 398 9.58 17.54 10.79
C TRP A 398 9.96 19.01 10.63
N GLY A 399 10.42 19.62 11.70
CA GLY A 399 10.96 20.97 11.73
C GLY A 399 12.18 21.07 12.66
N VAL A 400 13.03 22.03 12.36
CA VAL A 400 14.19 22.36 13.18
C VAL A 400 13.83 23.46 14.19
N ILE A 401 14.16 23.23 15.44
CA ILE A 401 13.87 24.13 16.56
C ILE A 401 14.88 25.29 16.56
N ASP A 402 14.38 26.51 16.46
CA ASP A 402 15.14 27.74 16.71
C ASP A 402 14.98 28.12 18.20
N ARG A 403 15.98 27.79 18.99
CA ARG A 403 15.94 28.01 20.45
C ARG A 403 16.00 29.50 20.84
N GLU A 404 16.64 30.32 20.00
CA GLU A 404 16.73 31.78 20.28
C GLU A 404 15.34 32.42 20.11
N LYS A 405 14.63 32.04 19.04
CA LYS A 405 13.28 32.54 18.75
C LYS A 405 12.19 31.78 19.49
N LYS A 406 12.52 30.64 20.08
CA LYS A 406 11.54 29.71 20.68
C LYS A 406 10.44 29.30 19.68
N THR A 407 10.87 28.93 18.46
CA THR A 407 9.98 28.52 17.39
C THR A 407 10.50 27.27 16.72
N VAL A 408 9.59 26.56 16.04
CA VAL A 408 9.93 25.49 15.11
C VAL A 408 9.21 25.75 13.79
N THR A 409 9.92 25.55 12.67
CA THR A 409 9.37 25.77 11.34
C THR A 409 9.26 24.43 10.59
N PHE A 410 8.06 24.16 10.12
CA PHE A 410 7.71 22.96 9.34
C PHE A 410 7.51 23.34 7.87
N GLN A 411 8.10 22.56 6.98
CA GLN A 411 7.89 22.68 5.53
C GLN A 411 6.84 21.65 5.07
N ASN A 412 6.28 21.87 3.88
CA ASN A 412 5.37 20.95 3.23
C ASN A 412 4.16 20.54 4.09
N VAL A 413 3.61 21.48 4.86
CA VAL A 413 2.40 21.27 5.63
C VAL A 413 1.20 21.29 4.69
N LEU A 414 0.44 20.20 4.67
CA LEU A 414 -0.74 20.05 3.82
C LEU A 414 -1.93 20.81 4.42
N PHE A 415 -2.78 21.32 3.53
CA PHE A 415 -4.09 21.84 3.90
C PHE A 415 -5.08 20.68 4.19
N ASP A 416 -6.14 20.98 4.93
CA ASP A 416 -7.24 20.07 5.24
C ASP A 416 -6.78 18.73 5.88
N ALA A 417 -5.77 18.82 6.76
CA ALA A 417 -5.27 17.72 7.56
C ALA A 417 -5.17 18.12 9.02
N ILE A 418 -5.46 17.16 9.91
CA ILE A 418 -5.29 17.37 11.36
C ILE A 418 -3.83 17.14 11.75
N TYR A 419 -3.33 18.00 12.63
CA TYR A 419 -1.97 17.94 13.16
C TYR A 419 -1.93 17.95 14.67
N PHE A 420 -0.95 17.21 15.21
CA PHE A 420 -0.59 17.13 16.60
C PHE A 420 0.87 17.53 16.72
N PRO A 421 1.20 18.68 17.33
CA PRO A 421 2.58 19.14 17.50
C PRO A 421 3.26 18.31 18.59
N ILE A 422 4.29 17.56 18.24
CA ILE A 422 5.00 16.65 19.15
C ILE A 422 6.52 16.76 19.00
N TYR A 423 7.24 16.31 20.00
CA TYR A 423 8.68 16.05 19.97
C TYR A 423 9.01 14.78 20.76
N TYR A 424 10.21 14.27 20.64
CA TYR A 424 10.61 13.00 21.24
C TYR A 424 11.77 13.19 22.23
N PRO A 425 11.50 13.46 23.54
CA PRO A 425 12.56 13.48 24.55
C PRO A 425 13.15 12.08 24.80
N SER A 426 12.47 11.04 24.40
CA SER A 426 12.85 9.64 24.44
C SER A 426 12.12 8.90 23.31
N GLU A 427 11.96 7.58 23.39
CA GLU A 427 11.12 6.79 22.45
C GLU A 427 9.62 7.17 22.53
N LYS A 428 9.21 7.84 23.60
CA LYS A 428 7.84 8.33 23.77
C LYS A 428 7.76 9.81 23.44
N TYR A 429 6.76 10.16 22.64
CA TYR A 429 6.52 11.56 22.29
C TYR A 429 5.97 12.37 23.48
N GLN A 430 6.20 13.67 23.41
CA GLN A 430 5.50 14.69 24.20
C GLN A 430 4.86 15.70 23.26
N VAL A 431 3.73 16.26 23.71
CA VAL A 431 2.98 17.27 22.98
C VAL A 431 3.45 18.66 23.42
N PHE A 432 3.66 19.59 22.49
CA PHE A 432 4.05 20.96 22.81
C PHE A 432 3.03 22.03 22.40
N GLY A 433 1.86 21.61 21.89
CA GLY A 433 0.78 22.51 21.49
C GLY A 433 -0.53 21.79 21.27
N GLU A 434 -1.61 22.53 21.06
CA GLU A 434 -2.94 21.98 20.81
C GLU A 434 -3.04 21.34 19.42
N SER A 435 -3.96 20.39 19.26
CA SER A 435 -4.29 19.84 17.94
C SER A 435 -4.94 20.90 17.05
N PHE A 436 -4.59 20.90 15.79
CA PHE A 436 -5.06 21.92 14.84
C PHE A 436 -5.20 21.36 13.43
N TYR A 437 -5.84 22.10 12.57
CA TYR A 437 -5.79 21.93 11.12
C TYR A 437 -5.42 23.22 10.42
N VAL A 438 -4.93 23.10 9.19
CA VAL A 438 -4.56 24.25 8.34
C VAL A 438 -5.53 24.30 7.18
N THR A 439 -6.09 25.48 6.94
CA THR A 439 -6.96 25.73 5.79
C THR A 439 -6.55 27.00 5.07
N GLU A 440 -6.87 27.09 3.79
CA GLU A 440 -6.68 28.28 2.98
C GLU A 440 -8.04 28.91 2.71
N SER A 441 -8.20 30.18 3.05
CA SER A 441 -9.40 30.97 2.78
C SER A 441 -9.03 32.33 2.25
N GLU A 442 -9.54 32.70 1.06
CA GLU A 442 -9.30 34.00 0.43
C GLU A 442 -7.81 34.39 0.34
N SER A 443 -6.93 33.40 0.08
CA SER A 443 -5.47 33.54 0.05
C SER A 443 -4.81 33.80 1.42
N GLU A 444 -5.54 33.61 2.52
CA GLU A 444 -5.00 33.67 3.87
C GLU A 444 -4.91 32.25 4.46
N ILE A 445 -3.75 31.91 5.02
CA ILE A 445 -3.51 30.67 5.71
C ILE A 445 -4.04 30.78 7.15
N LYS A 446 -4.98 29.91 7.51
CA LYS A 446 -5.55 29.88 8.87
C LYS A 446 -5.18 28.58 9.58
N VAL A 447 -4.70 28.72 10.80
CA VAL A 447 -4.50 27.62 11.75
C VAL A 447 -5.73 27.61 12.68
N CYS A 448 -6.49 26.53 12.64
CA CYS A 448 -7.72 26.37 13.40
C CYS A 448 -7.54 25.27 14.46
N SER A 449 -7.72 25.60 15.73
CA SER A 449 -7.67 24.62 16.83
C SER A 449 -8.82 23.62 16.76
N LEU A 450 -8.59 22.38 17.21
CA LEU A 450 -9.58 21.31 17.29
C LEU A 450 -9.59 20.67 18.68
N PRO A 451 -10.69 20.74 19.41
CA PRO A 451 -11.79 21.71 19.27
C PRO A 451 -11.33 23.12 19.59
N GLU A 452 -12.14 24.14 19.36
CA GLU A 452 -11.88 25.48 19.94
C GLU A 452 -11.73 25.32 21.45
N VAL A 453 -10.60 25.77 21.96
CA VAL A 453 -10.20 25.53 23.35
C VAL A 453 -11.27 26.08 24.30
N ASP A 454 -11.98 25.19 24.94
CA ASP A 454 -12.83 25.49 26.08
C ASP A 454 -12.23 24.79 27.31
N ASP A 455 -11.69 25.59 28.23
CA ASP A 455 -11.13 25.11 29.51
C ASP A 455 -12.24 24.70 30.52
N SER A 456 -13.49 24.55 30.04
CA SER A 456 -14.56 24.10 30.94
C SER A 456 -14.36 22.63 31.34
N ASP A 457 -14.43 22.38 32.67
CA ASP A 457 -14.50 21.05 33.24
C ASP A 457 -15.88 20.39 33.08
N GLU A 458 -16.64 20.79 32.04
CA GLU A 458 -17.96 20.23 31.77
C GLU A 458 -17.87 18.80 31.24
N HIS A 459 -18.78 17.98 31.70
CA HIS A 459 -18.92 16.59 31.28
C HIS A 459 -20.31 16.29 30.77
N TRP A 460 -20.39 15.35 29.84
CA TRP A 460 -21.65 14.68 29.50
C TRP A 460 -21.94 13.68 30.61
N ASP A 461 -23.13 13.70 31.20
CA ASP A 461 -23.56 12.66 32.13
C ASP A 461 -23.51 11.28 31.44
N SER A 462 -23.94 11.24 30.18
CA SER A 462 -23.93 10.06 29.33
C SER A 462 -23.80 10.46 27.87
N LEU A 463 -22.86 9.88 27.14
CA LEU A 463 -22.63 10.10 25.72
C LEU A 463 -22.94 8.84 24.94
N LEU A 464 -23.95 8.91 24.07
CA LEU A 464 -24.33 7.83 23.15
C LEU A 464 -23.59 8.01 21.81
N LEU A 465 -22.84 6.99 21.40
CA LEU A 465 -22.11 6.96 20.15
C LEU A 465 -22.67 5.85 19.26
N THR A 466 -22.89 6.17 17.98
CA THR A 466 -23.50 5.27 17.00
C THR A 466 -22.52 4.80 15.93
N ARG A 467 -21.36 5.43 15.82
CA ARG A 467 -20.39 5.14 14.78
C ARG A 467 -18.97 5.35 15.26
N LYS A 468 -18.03 4.59 14.68
CA LYS A 468 -16.57 4.78 14.82
C LYS A 468 -15.95 5.37 13.54
N PHE A 469 -16.71 5.37 12.44
CA PHE A 469 -16.31 5.84 11.12
C PHE A 469 -17.54 6.36 10.37
N PRO A 470 -17.45 7.39 9.51
CA PRO A 470 -18.56 7.89 8.73
C PRO A 470 -19.11 6.84 7.77
N ARG A 471 -20.38 6.98 7.37
CA ARG A 471 -20.95 6.13 6.33
C ARG A 471 -20.38 6.52 4.97
N LYS A 472 -19.87 5.55 4.23
CA LYS A 472 -19.43 5.76 2.85
C LYS A 472 -20.64 5.93 1.94
N GLU A 473 -20.72 7.02 1.20
CA GLU A 473 -21.83 7.32 0.28
C GLU A 473 -22.02 6.21 -0.76
N SER A 474 -20.92 5.66 -1.28
CA SER A 474 -20.98 4.52 -2.21
C SER A 474 -21.69 3.29 -1.63
N MET A 475 -21.54 3.03 -0.31
CA MET A 475 -22.23 1.92 0.35
C MET A 475 -23.72 2.21 0.62
N MET A 476 -24.11 3.46 0.71
CA MET A 476 -25.54 3.84 0.79
C MET A 476 -26.23 3.57 -0.53
N LYS A 477 -25.61 3.89 -1.67
CA LYS A 477 -26.13 3.59 -3.01
C LYS A 477 -26.34 2.09 -3.23
N VAL A 478 -25.43 1.25 -2.72
CA VAL A 478 -25.57 -0.21 -2.79
C VAL A 478 -26.86 -0.71 -2.10
N ALA A 479 -27.26 -0.10 -1.00
CA ALA A 479 -28.54 -0.44 -0.35
C ALA A 479 -29.75 0.02 -1.19
N GLU A 480 -29.65 1.15 -1.88
CA GLU A 480 -30.68 1.63 -2.80
C GLU A 480 -30.87 0.68 -3.99
N GLU A 481 -29.80 0.08 -4.50
CA GLU A 481 -29.83 -0.91 -5.60
C GLU A 481 -30.55 -2.22 -5.25
N LEU A 482 -30.77 -2.51 -3.97
CA LEU A 482 -31.54 -3.67 -3.54
C LEU A 482 -33.07 -3.49 -3.65
N VAL A 483 -33.54 -2.26 -3.85
CA VAL A 483 -34.98 -2.00 -4.03
C VAL A 483 -35.50 -2.70 -5.28
N GLY A 484 -36.69 -3.35 -5.18
CA GLY A 484 -37.26 -4.20 -6.23
C GLY A 484 -36.72 -5.65 -6.22
N GLY A 485 -35.71 -5.94 -5.41
CA GLY A 485 -35.25 -7.32 -5.18
C GLY A 485 -36.31 -8.15 -4.47
N ARG A 486 -36.40 -9.46 -4.83
CA ARG A 486 -37.47 -10.35 -4.35
C ARG A 486 -36.93 -11.61 -3.71
N PHE A 487 -37.59 -12.02 -2.65
CA PHE A 487 -37.43 -13.36 -2.07
C PHE A 487 -38.53 -14.26 -2.61
N LEU A 488 -38.14 -15.35 -3.25
CA LEU A 488 -38.99 -16.27 -3.98
C LEU A 488 -39.00 -17.68 -3.31
N GLY A 489 -40.10 -18.38 -3.44
CA GLY A 489 -40.20 -19.80 -3.13
C GLY A 489 -40.72 -20.57 -4.34
N ALA A 490 -40.14 -21.76 -4.63
CA ALA A 490 -40.52 -22.62 -5.74
C ALA A 490 -40.35 -24.11 -5.38
N ASN A 491 -41.04 -24.98 -6.08
CA ASN A 491 -40.84 -26.42 -6.01
C ASN A 491 -40.15 -27.02 -7.26
N LYS A 492 -39.95 -26.17 -8.29
CA LYS A 492 -39.16 -26.50 -9.45
C LYS A 492 -37.82 -25.72 -9.41
N ASP A 493 -36.80 -26.35 -9.89
CA ASP A 493 -35.42 -25.80 -9.91
C ASP A 493 -35.24 -24.63 -10.89
N ASP A 494 -36.07 -24.63 -11.96
CA ASP A 494 -36.11 -23.54 -12.95
C ASP A 494 -36.92 -22.30 -12.48
N PHE A 495 -37.53 -22.38 -11.30
CA PHE A 495 -38.40 -21.34 -10.73
C PHE A 495 -39.60 -20.97 -11.61
N SER A 496 -40.05 -21.85 -12.54
CA SER A 496 -41.23 -21.61 -13.39
C SER A 496 -42.53 -21.55 -12.58
N ASP A 497 -42.54 -22.09 -11.34
CA ASP A 497 -43.67 -22.05 -10.39
C ASP A 497 -43.41 -21.08 -9.22
N ALA A 498 -42.50 -20.12 -9.38
CA ALA A 498 -42.05 -19.20 -8.31
C ALA A 498 -43.20 -18.35 -7.77
N VAL A 499 -43.21 -18.22 -6.45
CA VAL A 499 -44.10 -17.31 -5.71
C VAL A 499 -43.24 -16.26 -5.02
N THR A 500 -43.56 -14.97 -5.21
CA THR A 500 -42.93 -13.88 -4.45
C THR A 500 -43.40 -13.92 -3.00
N LEU A 501 -42.45 -14.09 -2.09
CA LEU A 501 -42.67 -14.20 -0.66
C LEU A 501 -42.47 -12.85 0.06
N TYR A 502 -41.54 -12.06 -0.44
CA TYR A 502 -41.24 -10.69 0.04
C TYR A 502 -40.55 -9.91 -1.07
N GLU A 503 -40.86 -8.63 -1.17
CA GLU A 503 -40.19 -7.70 -2.08
C GLU A 503 -39.62 -6.52 -1.26
N ILE A 504 -38.40 -6.12 -1.56
CA ILE A 504 -37.73 -5.00 -0.91
C ILE A 504 -38.30 -3.71 -1.54
N SER A 505 -39.13 -2.97 -0.79
CA SER A 505 -39.80 -1.75 -1.25
C SER A 505 -39.06 -0.46 -0.87
N GLU A 506 -38.12 -0.54 0.08
CA GLU A 506 -37.37 0.60 0.59
C GLU A 506 -35.88 0.19 0.76
N PRO A 507 -34.91 1.11 0.63
CA PRO A 507 -33.51 0.79 0.87
C PRO A 507 -33.31 0.17 2.26
N PRO A 508 -32.80 -1.05 2.37
CA PRO A 508 -32.57 -1.67 3.67
C PRO A 508 -31.47 -0.94 4.42
N ILE A 509 -31.64 -0.78 5.71
CA ILE A 509 -30.60 -0.19 6.55
C ILE A 509 -29.38 -1.10 6.60
N PRO A 510 -28.14 -0.56 6.75
CA PRO A 510 -26.90 -1.32 6.65
C PRO A 510 -26.60 -2.18 7.90
N TYR A 511 -27.61 -2.91 8.35
CA TYR A 511 -27.54 -3.77 9.52
C TYR A 511 -28.30 -5.07 9.27
N PHE A 512 -27.99 -6.09 10.02
CA PHE A 512 -28.60 -7.40 9.92
C PHE A 512 -30.01 -7.38 10.56
N ARG A 513 -31.07 -7.49 9.75
CA ARG A 513 -32.46 -7.29 10.16
C ARG A 513 -33.38 -8.44 9.74
N ASP A 514 -34.41 -8.66 10.57
CA ASP A 514 -35.51 -9.61 10.30
C ASP A 514 -36.58 -8.99 9.42
N TYR A 515 -36.93 -9.69 8.35
CA TYR A 515 -38.03 -9.35 7.47
C TYR A 515 -39.02 -10.53 7.45
N THR A 516 -40.29 -10.26 7.81
CA THR A 516 -41.35 -11.25 7.76
C THR A 516 -41.80 -11.44 6.32
N LEU A 517 -41.83 -12.68 5.85
CA LEU A 517 -42.35 -13.00 4.53
C LEU A 517 -43.86 -12.74 4.47
N THR A 518 -44.32 -11.99 3.48
CA THR A 518 -45.72 -11.62 3.31
C THR A 518 -46.58 -12.79 2.84
N ARG A 519 -45.98 -13.72 2.09
CA ARG A 519 -46.59 -14.97 1.71
C ARG A 519 -45.81 -16.16 2.30
N LYS A 520 -46.48 -17.21 2.62
CA LYS A 520 -45.89 -18.43 3.20
C LYS A 520 -46.36 -19.64 2.41
N GLY A 521 -45.46 -20.58 2.20
CA GLY A 521 -45.73 -21.82 1.52
C GLY A 521 -44.67 -22.85 1.87
N ARG A 522 -44.87 -24.07 1.44
CA ARG A 522 -43.89 -25.15 1.59
C ARG A 522 -43.18 -25.31 0.26
N PHE A 523 -41.91 -24.88 0.23
CA PHE A 523 -41.07 -24.88 -0.98
C PHE A 523 -39.79 -25.67 -0.75
N GLN A 524 -39.29 -26.26 -1.82
CA GLN A 524 -37.99 -26.94 -1.85
C GLN A 524 -36.86 -25.96 -2.21
N TYR A 525 -37.17 -24.93 -3.00
CA TYR A 525 -36.21 -23.92 -3.44
C TYR A 525 -36.62 -22.55 -2.92
N TYR A 526 -35.66 -21.83 -2.42
CA TYR A 526 -35.78 -20.41 -2.04
C TYR A 526 -34.71 -19.63 -2.73
N ARG A 527 -35.05 -18.40 -3.16
CA ARG A 527 -34.15 -17.53 -3.90
C ARG A 527 -34.33 -16.07 -3.48
N PHE A 528 -33.23 -15.38 -3.24
CA PHE A 528 -33.21 -13.94 -3.44
C PHE A 528 -32.88 -13.68 -4.91
N GLN A 529 -33.68 -12.84 -5.57
CA GLN A 529 -33.49 -12.38 -6.93
C GLN A 529 -33.38 -10.86 -6.91
N ALA A 530 -32.25 -10.34 -7.39
CA ALA A 530 -32.05 -8.90 -7.57
C ALA A 530 -33.04 -8.32 -8.59
N SER A 531 -33.24 -7.01 -8.58
CA SER A 531 -34.06 -6.32 -9.56
C SER A 531 -33.45 -6.41 -10.97
N GLU A 532 -34.26 -6.24 -12.01
CA GLU A 532 -33.77 -6.19 -13.39
C GLU A 532 -32.93 -4.96 -13.65
N GLU A 533 -33.23 -3.85 -12.97
CA GLU A 533 -32.52 -2.57 -13.09
C GLU A 533 -31.12 -2.66 -12.47
N HIS A 534 -30.98 -3.38 -11.36
CA HIS A 534 -29.74 -3.59 -10.64
C HIS A 534 -29.50 -5.10 -10.41
N PRO A 535 -28.97 -5.82 -11.43
CA PRO A 535 -28.90 -7.28 -11.41
C PRO A 535 -27.72 -7.82 -10.56
N HIS A 536 -27.51 -7.23 -9.38
CA HIS A 536 -26.49 -7.64 -8.43
C HIS A 536 -27.08 -7.95 -7.07
N ALA A 537 -26.85 -9.17 -6.57
CA ALA A 537 -27.28 -9.57 -5.25
C ALA A 537 -26.35 -9.00 -4.16
N ASN A 538 -26.38 -7.71 -3.95
CA ASN A 538 -25.55 -6.97 -3.00
C ASN A 538 -25.97 -7.19 -1.53
N ILE A 539 -26.19 -8.47 -1.17
CA ILE A 539 -26.48 -8.93 0.19
C ILE A 539 -25.19 -9.51 0.78
N SER A 540 -24.74 -8.95 1.89
CA SER A 540 -23.52 -9.41 2.57
C SER A 540 -23.76 -10.50 3.58
N MET A 541 -24.97 -10.54 4.16
CA MET A 541 -25.36 -11.52 5.16
C MET A 541 -26.81 -11.93 4.94
N LEU A 542 -27.06 -13.25 4.92
CA LEU A 542 -28.41 -13.80 4.68
C LEU A 542 -28.68 -15.02 5.58
N GLU A 543 -29.84 -15.04 6.23
CA GLU A 543 -30.35 -16.16 6.98
C GLU A 543 -31.81 -16.44 6.60
N TRP A 544 -32.12 -17.73 6.41
CA TRP A 544 -33.46 -18.24 6.14
C TRP A 544 -34.03 -18.87 7.39
N ILE A 545 -35.18 -18.38 7.87
CA ILE A 545 -35.70 -18.70 9.18
C ILE A 545 -37.00 -19.52 9.07
N THR A 546 -36.95 -20.76 9.58
CA THR A 546 -38.13 -21.62 9.71
C THR A 546 -38.90 -21.31 10.99
N PRO A 547 -40.19 -21.66 11.11
CA PRO A 547 -40.96 -21.47 12.35
C PRO A 547 -40.28 -22.09 13.58
N SER A 548 -39.61 -23.23 13.39
CA SER A 548 -38.95 -23.97 14.47
C SER A 548 -37.60 -23.41 14.87
N SER A 549 -36.96 -22.58 14.01
CA SER A 549 -35.68 -21.92 14.31
C SER A 549 -35.84 -20.51 14.85
N TYR A 550 -37.06 -19.96 14.77
CA TYR A 550 -37.35 -18.63 15.27
C TYR A 550 -37.59 -18.61 16.78
N SER A 551 -36.89 -17.73 17.48
CA SER A 551 -37.12 -17.46 18.90
C SER A 551 -37.27 -15.96 19.09
N TYR A 552 -38.30 -15.52 19.83
CA TYR A 552 -38.44 -14.07 20.20
C TYR A 552 -37.27 -13.54 21.00
N LYS A 553 -36.52 -14.40 21.70
CA LYS A 553 -35.28 -14.00 22.38
C LYS A 553 -34.16 -13.63 21.43
N ASN A 554 -34.26 -14.07 20.18
CA ASN A 554 -33.29 -13.85 19.12
C ASN A 554 -33.83 -12.94 18.01
N ALA A 555 -35.06 -12.37 18.19
CA ALA A 555 -35.64 -11.44 17.24
C ALA A 555 -34.89 -10.10 17.28
N ILE A 556 -34.61 -9.57 16.10
CA ILE A 556 -34.10 -8.21 15.98
C ILE A 556 -35.32 -7.30 15.75
N PRO A 557 -35.63 -6.39 16.67
CA PRO A 557 -36.78 -5.48 16.52
C PRO A 557 -36.64 -4.61 15.27
N PRO A 558 -37.72 -4.32 14.55
CA PRO A 558 -37.67 -3.55 13.30
C PRO A 558 -37.45 -2.05 13.48
N THR A 559 -37.40 -1.52 14.71
CA THR A 559 -37.41 -0.05 14.96
C THR A 559 -36.12 0.42 15.66
N PRO A 560 -35.43 1.44 15.11
CA PRO A 560 -34.39 2.17 15.82
C PRO A 560 -34.98 2.97 17.00
N PRO A 561 -34.26 3.25 18.08
CA PRO A 561 -32.81 3.04 18.31
C PRO A 561 -32.47 1.74 19.07
N HIS A 562 -33.41 0.83 19.30
CA HIS A 562 -33.25 -0.31 20.20
C HIS A 562 -33.11 -1.62 19.43
N ILE A 563 -32.00 -1.78 18.73
CA ILE A 563 -31.82 -2.97 17.92
C ILE A 563 -30.90 -3.93 18.65
N PHE A 564 -31.46 -5.06 19.04
CA PHE A 564 -30.77 -6.12 19.74
C PHE A 564 -30.21 -7.14 18.76
N TYR A 565 -28.89 -7.36 18.79
CA TYR A 565 -28.25 -8.47 18.14
C TYR A 565 -28.02 -9.59 19.14
N PRO A 566 -28.62 -10.76 18.96
CA PRO A 566 -28.22 -11.91 19.78
C PRO A 566 -26.75 -12.26 19.47
N LYS A 567 -26.00 -12.54 20.51
CA LYS A 567 -24.58 -12.87 20.46
C LYS A 567 -24.20 -14.05 19.54
N ASP A 568 -25.21 -14.82 19.10
CA ASP A 568 -25.08 -16.10 18.41
C ASP A 568 -25.71 -16.13 17.01
N THR A 569 -25.92 -14.98 16.38
CA THR A 569 -26.46 -14.92 15.02
C THR A 569 -25.39 -15.25 14.00
N VAL A 570 -25.03 -16.50 13.90
CA VAL A 570 -24.23 -17.03 12.79
C VAL A 570 -25.17 -17.68 11.80
N ILE A 571 -25.00 -17.33 10.57
CA ILE A 571 -25.95 -17.40 9.49
C ILE A 571 -26.23 -18.82 9.02
N LEU A 572 -25.29 -19.71 9.07
CA LEU A 572 -25.45 -21.14 8.88
C LEU A 572 -24.38 -21.86 9.67
N ARG A 573 -24.59 -22.06 10.96
CA ARG A 573 -23.73 -22.95 11.74
C ARG A 573 -23.99 -24.39 11.33
N GLU A 574 -22.93 -25.21 11.34
CA GLU A 574 -23.07 -26.66 11.08
C GLU A 574 -24.11 -27.36 11.98
N ASP A 575 -24.37 -26.84 13.16
CA ASP A 575 -25.36 -27.31 14.12
C ASP A 575 -26.76 -26.71 13.91
N SER A 576 -26.94 -25.74 12.98
CA SER A 576 -28.25 -25.13 12.76
C SER A 576 -29.25 -26.14 12.18
N ARG A 577 -30.53 -25.99 12.56
CA ARG A 577 -31.59 -26.84 12.02
C ARG A 577 -31.75 -26.72 10.51
N LEU A 578 -31.45 -25.53 9.96
CA LEU A 578 -31.52 -25.28 8.52
C LEU A 578 -30.44 -26.04 7.78
N VAL A 579 -29.21 -26.07 8.28
CA VAL A 579 -28.11 -26.84 7.70
C VAL A 579 -28.45 -28.34 7.63
N LYS A 580 -29.10 -28.91 8.66
CA LYS A 580 -29.57 -30.28 8.65
C LYS A 580 -30.64 -30.58 7.60
N LEU A 581 -31.31 -29.54 7.08
CA LEU A 581 -32.30 -29.66 6.01
C LEU A 581 -31.67 -29.49 4.60
N LEU A 582 -30.42 -29.03 4.51
CA LEU A 582 -29.70 -28.99 3.26
C LEU A 582 -29.18 -30.37 2.87
N ASP A 583 -29.07 -30.64 1.57
CA ASP A 583 -28.27 -31.78 1.14
C ASP A 583 -26.76 -31.44 1.26
N ASP A 584 -25.92 -32.45 1.34
CA ASP A 584 -24.51 -32.28 1.63
C ASP A 584 -23.78 -31.48 0.53
N GLU A 585 -24.17 -31.63 -0.73
CA GLU A 585 -23.64 -30.89 -1.85
C GLU A 585 -24.01 -29.41 -1.77
N SER A 586 -25.24 -29.08 -1.39
CA SER A 586 -25.69 -27.70 -1.21
C SER A 586 -24.96 -27.03 -0.05
N TRP A 587 -24.76 -27.75 1.06
CA TRP A 587 -23.98 -27.21 2.19
C TRP A 587 -22.53 -26.92 1.82
N ASP A 588 -21.87 -27.87 1.17
CA ASP A 588 -20.47 -27.67 0.75
C ASP A 588 -20.27 -26.52 -0.23
N LYS A 589 -21.25 -26.26 -1.09
CA LYS A 589 -21.24 -25.10 -1.98
C LYS A 589 -21.53 -23.78 -1.28
N MET A 590 -22.34 -23.79 -0.23
CA MET A 590 -22.81 -22.58 0.45
C MET A 590 -21.87 -22.06 1.51
N LYS A 591 -21.22 -22.91 2.28
CA LYS A 591 -20.38 -22.51 3.43
C LYS A 591 -19.23 -21.55 3.09
N TRP A 592 -18.83 -21.52 1.83
CA TRP A 592 -17.75 -20.65 1.33
C TRP A 592 -18.25 -19.42 0.56
N LYS A 593 -19.55 -19.24 0.45
CA LYS A 593 -20.09 -18.08 -0.26
C LYS A 593 -20.09 -16.83 0.60
N ALA A 594 -19.88 -15.68 -0.04
CA ALA A 594 -19.77 -14.39 0.61
C ALA A 594 -20.97 -14.04 1.50
N GLU A 595 -22.20 -14.35 1.06
CA GLU A 595 -23.44 -14.09 1.80
C GLU A 595 -23.59 -14.92 3.10
N TYR A 596 -22.70 -15.86 3.34
CA TYR A 596 -22.73 -16.75 4.51
C TYR A 596 -21.41 -16.74 5.31
N ASP A 597 -20.46 -15.88 4.97
CA ASP A 597 -19.15 -15.81 5.63
C ASP A 597 -19.15 -14.97 6.92
N GLY A 598 -20.27 -14.35 7.24
CA GLY A 598 -20.45 -13.52 8.44
C GLY A 598 -19.82 -12.11 8.36
N LYS A 599 -19.38 -11.69 7.16
CA LYS A 599 -18.76 -10.37 6.96
C LYS A 599 -19.72 -9.43 6.21
N MET A 600 -19.83 -8.20 6.65
CA MET A 600 -20.72 -7.22 6.02
C MET A 600 -20.13 -6.51 4.79
N HIS A 601 -18.84 -6.69 4.52
CA HIS A 601 -18.12 -6.06 3.41
C HIS A 601 -17.87 -7.01 2.23
N THR A 602 -18.44 -8.20 2.27
CA THR A 602 -18.39 -9.19 1.18
C THR A 602 -19.80 -9.48 0.67
N ALA A 603 -19.93 -9.69 -0.61
CA ALA A 603 -21.19 -10.06 -1.26
C ALA A 603 -20.92 -10.95 -2.48
N PRO A 604 -21.95 -11.68 -2.99
CA PRO A 604 -21.78 -12.56 -4.15
C PRO A 604 -21.28 -11.89 -5.45
N GLY A 605 -21.22 -10.56 -5.51
CA GLY A 605 -20.75 -9.82 -6.68
C GLY A 605 -21.77 -9.85 -7.84
N ALA A 606 -21.29 -10.11 -9.06
CA ALA A 606 -22.06 -9.97 -10.30
C ALA A 606 -23.22 -10.96 -10.49
N TYR A 607 -23.56 -11.79 -9.51
CA TYR A 607 -24.66 -12.75 -9.64
C TYR A 607 -25.98 -12.13 -9.20
N PRO A 608 -27.07 -12.25 -10.02
CA PRO A 608 -28.33 -11.66 -9.66
C PRO A 608 -29.15 -12.51 -8.65
N ASN A 609 -28.74 -13.74 -8.37
CA ASN A 609 -29.51 -14.69 -7.60
C ASN A 609 -28.69 -15.38 -6.50
N ILE A 610 -29.28 -15.46 -5.30
CA ILE A 610 -28.80 -16.33 -4.22
C ILE A 610 -29.84 -17.42 -4.00
N THR A 611 -29.53 -18.66 -4.32
CA THR A 611 -30.49 -19.79 -4.29
C THR A 611 -30.15 -20.80 -3.19
N LEU A 612 -31.17 -21.18 -2.42
CA LEU A 612 -31.15 -22.21 -1.41
C LEU A 612 -31.97 -23.41 -1.91
N ARG A 613 -31.44 -24.62 -1.84
CA ARG A 613 -32.16 -25.88 -2.08
C ARG A 613 -32.25 -26.68 -0.79
N LEU A 614 -33.45 -27.15 -0.44
CA LEU A 614 -33.69 -27.98 0.74
C LEU A 614 -33.87 -29.47 0.35
N LYS A 615 -33.46 -30.39 1.21
CA LYS A 615 -33.68 -31.84 1.01
C LYS A 615 -35.16 -32.18 0.79
N THR A 616 -36.02 -31.51 1.53
CA THR A 616 -37.48 -31.65 1.44
C THR A 616 -38.13 -30.30 1.55
N PRO A 617 -39.29 -30.07 0.92
CA PRO A 617 -39.99 -28.79 1.02
C PRO A 617 -40.25 -28.40 2.47
N GLN A 618 -39.88 -27.19 2.85
CA GLN A 618 -40.06 -26.59 4.18
C GLN A 618 -40.81 -25.28 4.09
N VAL A 619 -41.23 -24.74 5.22
CA VAL A 619 -41.79 -23.41 5.32
C VAL A 619 -40.73 -22.47 5.88
N ILE A 620 -40.36 -21.44 5.12
CA ILE A 620 -39.60 -20.32 5.61
C ILE A 620 -40.59 -19.19 5.95
N THR A 621 -40.46 -18.59 7.11
CA THR A 621 -41.38 -17.54 7.57
C THR A 621 -40.77 -16.16 7.63
N ARG A 622 -39.46 -16.09 7.69
CA ARG A 622 -38.68 -14.86 7.74
C ARG A 622 -37.38 -15.02 6.99
N VAL A 623 -36.88 -13.92 6.51
CA VAL A 623 -35.48 -13.77 6.10
C VAL A 623 -34.84 -12.72 6.99
N ARG A 624 -33.58 -12.93 7.30
CA ARG A 624 -32.75 -11.97 7.99
C ARG A 624 -31.58 -11.67 7.07
N PHE A 625 -31.38 -10.41 6.74
CA PHE A 625 -30.28 -10.03 5.85
C PHE A 625 -29.73 -8.64 6.16
N ALA A 626 -28.50 -8.40 5.70
CA ALA A 626 -27.86 -7.10 5.65
C ALA A 626 -27.45 -6.78 4.21
N PRO A 627 -27.61 -5.53 3.73
CA PRO A 627 -26.98 -5.10 2.49
C PRO A 627 -25.46 -5.10 2.66
N LEU A 628 -24.76 -5.21 1.54
CA LEU A 628 -23.31 -4.94 1.49
C LEU A 628 -23.03 -3.56 2.07
N ASN A 629 -22.08 -3.47 2.98
CA ASN A 629 -21.68 -2.22 3.60
C ASN A 629 -20.20 -2.25 4.01
N ALA A 630 -19.67 -1.10 4.42
CA ALA A 630 -18.25 -0.96 4.77
C ALA A 630 -17.84 -1.70 6.06
N ASP A 631 -18.80 -2.24 6.82
CA ASP A 631 -18.57 -2.94 8.08
C ASP A 631 -17.82 -2.13 9.16
N ASN A 632 -18.03 -0.82 9.15
CA ASN A 632 -17.37 0.16 10.00
C ASN A 632 -18.29 0.80 11.05
N GLY A 633 -19.47 0.23 11.26
CA GLY A 633 -20.42 0.62 12.32
C GLY A 633 -20.10 -0.03 13.66
N ILE A 634 -20.95 0.29 14.66
CA ILE A 634 -20.94 -0.39 15.95
C ILE A 634 -21.78 -1.67 15.84
N ARG A 635 -21.19 -2.79 16.26
CA ARG A 635 -21.87 -4.09 16.32
C ARG A 635 -22.12 -4.49 17.75
N ALA A 636 -23.28 -5.05 18.02
CA ALA A 636 -23.55 -5.67 19.31
C ALA A 636 -22.54 -6.81 19.60
N GLY A 637 -21.97 -6.79 20.77
CA GLY A 637 -20.96 -7.75 21.19
C GLY A 637 -19.53 -7.29 21.08
N ASP A 638 -19.25 -6.27 20.29
CA ASP A 638 -17.91 -5.67 20.16
C ASP A 638 -17.55 -4.86 21.41
N GLU A 639 -16.27 -4.83 21.71
CA GLU A 639 -15.68 -4.08 22.83
C GLU A 639 -15.06 -2.79 22.29
N PHE A 640 -15.42 -1.68 22.91
CA PHE A 640 -14.98 -0.34 22.55
C PHE A 640 -14.28 0.34 23.69
N GLU A 641 -13.28 1.15 23.35
CA GLU A 641 -12.62 2.09 24.25
C GLU A 641 -12.80 3.50 23.70
N LEU A 642 -13.18 4.45 24.57
CA LEU A 642 -13.28 5.86 24.21
C LEU A 642 -12.08 6.62 24.76
N TYR A 643 -11.47 7.41 23.90
CA TYR A 643 -10.37 8.30 24.21
C TYR A 643 -10.74 9.74 23.88
N TYR A 644 -10.09 10.69 24.55
CA TYR A 644 -10.11 12.09 24.16
C TYR A 644 -8.68 12.64 24.10
N TRP A 645 -8.47 13.67 23.29
CA TRP A 645 -7.17 14.32 23.16
C TRP A 645 -6.96 15.38 24.24
N HIS A 646 -5.92 15.21 25.05
CA HIS A 646 -5.41 16.20 25.98
C HIS A 646 -3.95 15.85 26.33
N ASN A 647 -2.99 16.56 25.74
CA ASN A 647 -1.57 16.21 25.84
C ASN A 647 -1.26 14.75 25.47
N GLY A 648 -1.96 14.23 24.45
CA GLY A 648 -1.99 12.82 24.05
C GLY A 648 -3.37 12.20 24.26
N TRP A 649 -3.60 11.01 23.70
CA TRP A 649 -4.85 10.29 23.87
C TRP A 649 -5.03 9.79 25.30
N GLN A 650 -6.05 10.32 25.99
CA GLN A 650 -6.43 9.95 27.34
C GLN A 650 -7.60 8.97 27.30
N HIS A 651 -7.43 7.81 27.94
CA HIS A 651 -8.48 6.79 28.03
C HIS A 651 -9.58 7.26 29.01
N ILE A 652 -10.83 7.20 28.56
CA ILE A 652 -12.01 7.51 29.38
C ILE A 652 -12.55 6.23 30.02
N ALA A 653 -13.02 5.31 29.16
CA ALA A 653 -13.65 4.08 29.59
C ALA A 653 -13.66 3.02 28.50
N ALA A 654 -13.86 1.76 28.90
CA ALA A 654 -14.18 0.65 28.02
C ALA A 654 -15.65 0.25 28.18
N ALA A 655 -16.31 -0.08 27.08
CA ALA A 655 -17.70 -0.54 27.10
C ALA A 655 -17.94 -1.61 26.04
N LYS A 656 -18.81 -2.56 26.36
CA LYS A 656 -19.27 -3.57 25.40
C LYS A 656 -20.58 -3.14 24.79
N ALA A 657 -20.65 -3.02 23.49
CA ALA A 657 -21.86 -2.67 22.80
C ALA A 657 -22.91 -3.78 22.93
N LYS A 658 -24.07 -3.44 23.46
CA LYS A 658 -25.23 -4.35 23.52
C LYS A 658 -26.12 -4.22 22.28
N TYR A 659 -25.99 -3.09 21.61
CA TYR A 659 -26.78 -2.66 20.46
C TYR A 659 -25.88 -2.08 19.37
N GLU A 660 -26.43 -1.44 18.36
CA GLU A 660 -25.71 -0.68 17.33
C GLU A 660 -25.26 0.71 17.82
N TYR A 661 -25.14 0.86 19.10
CA TYR A 661 -24.58 2.02 19.78
C TYR A 661 -23.85 1.58 21.04
N VAL A 662 -23.02 2.46 21.53
CA VAL A 662 -22.31 2.30 22.81
C VAL A 662 -22.49 3.57 23.62
N ILE A 663 -22.59 3.43 24.93
CA ILE A 663 -22.78 4.55 25.87
C ILE A 663 -21.58 4.61 26.80
N PHE A 664 -21.10 5.83 26.99
CA PHE A 664 -20.06 6.15 27.96
C PHE A 664 -20.57 7.23 28.92
N ASP A 665 -20.35 7.05 30.20
CA ASP A 665 -20.75 7.98 31.22
C ASP A 665 -19.61 8.91 31.62
N ASN A 666 -19.93 10.11 32.08
CA ASN A 666 -18.98 11.11 32.58
C ASN A 666 -17.87 11.47 31.59
N VAL A 667 -18.23 11.78 30.34
CA VAL A 667 -17.32 12.08 29.25
C VAL A 667 -17.01 13.58 29.22
N PRO A 668 -15.71 14.03 29.26
CA PRO A 668 -15.35 15.44 29.11
C PRO A 668 -15.95 16.04 27.84
N LYS A 669 -16.57 17.24 27.93
CA LYS A 669 -17.13 17.96 26.78
C LYS A 669 -16.03 18.68 25.99
N ASN A 670 -16.37 19.13 24.79
CA ASN A 670 -15.56 19.99 23.95
C ASN A 670 -14.14 19.44 23.72
N LYS A 671 -14.04 18.16 23.44
CA LYS A 671 -12.78 17.46 23.16
C LYS A 671 -12.80 16.81 21.78
N LEU A 672 -11.63 16.55 21.25
CA LEU A 672 -11.44 15.64 20.13
C LEU A 672 -11.47 14.21 20.69
N TYR A 673 -12.31 13.36 20.13
CA TYR A 673 -12.52 11.99 20.59
C TYR A 673 -12.05 10.98 19.57
N TRP A 674 -11.70 9.80 20.07
CA TRP A 674 -11.41 8.61 19.27
C TRP A 674 -12.13 7.40 19.89
N LEU A 675 -13.03 6.79 19.11
CA LEU A 675 -13.71 5.55 19.49
C LEU A 675 -13.01 4.36 18.86
N ARG A 676 -12.33 3.58 19.68
CA ARG A 676 -11.54 2.43 19.27
C ARG A 676 -12.35 1.15 19.42
N ASN A 677 -12.40 0.31 18.39
CA ASN A 677 -13.01 -1.03 18.43
C ASN A 677 -11.93 -2.08 18.68
N LYS A 678 -11.93 -2.67 19.88
CA LYS A 678 -10.92 -3.68 20.30
C LYS A 678 -11.19 -5.07 19.73
N THR A 679 -12.40 -5.35 19.25
CA THR A 679 -12.79 -6.64 18.67
C THR A 679 -12.52 -6.68 17.17
N ASN A 680 -12.91 -5.61 16.45
CA ASN A 680 -12.79 -5.49 15.00
C ASN A 680 -12.22 -4.11 14.64
N GLY A 681 -11.03 -3.80 15.14
CA GLY A 681 -10.36 -2.53 14.89
C GLY A 681 -10.10 -2.32 13.40
N LYS A 682 -10.95 -1.53 12.74
CA LYS A 682 -10.88 -1.22 11.32
C LYS A 682 -11.67 0.04 11.04
N GLU A 683 -11.09 0.94 10.27
CA GLU A 683 -11.70 2.20 9.86
C GLU A 683 -12.30 2.96 11.06
N GLU A 684 -11.46 3.62 11.81
CA GLU A 684 -11.81 4.50 12.93
C GLU A 684 -11.31 5.90 12.62
N LEU A 685 -12.09 6.93 12.93
CA LEU A 685 -11.68 8.32 12.74
C LEU A 685 -11.93 9.15 13.99
N PRO A 686 -11.09 10.16 14.25
CA PRO A 686 -11.35 11.16 15.26
C PRO A 686 -12.59 11.98 14.92
N PHE A 687 -13.33 12.37 15.97
CA PHE A 687 -14.56 13.14 15.84
C PHE A 687 -14.70 14.13 17.01
N ILE A 688 -15.55 15.10 16.80
CA ILE A 688 -16.04 15.98 17.87
C ILE A 688 -17.55 15.79 18.05
N ILE A 689 -18.10 16.27 19.15
CA ILE A 689 -19.54 16.36 19.35
C ILE A 689 -19.95 17.81 19.14
N GLN A 690 -20.73 18.05 18.11
CA GLN A 690 -21.29 19.35 17.78
C GLN A 690 -22.81 19.23 17.63
N ASP A 691 -23.57 20.09 18.31
CA ASP A 691 -25.04 20.05 18.32
C ASP A 691 -25.62 18.67 18.71
N GLY A 692 -24.95 17.97 19.64
CA GLY A 692 -25.30 16.62 20.07
C GLY A 692 -25.05 15.51 19.07
N GLN A 693 -24.33 15.77 17.96
CA GLN A 693 -24.02 14.82 16.91
C GLN A 693 -22.50 14.56 16.78
N GLN A 694 -22.15 13.33 16.45
CA GLN A 694 -20.77 12.99 16.05
C GLN A 694 -20.46 13.64 14.71
N ARG A 695 -19.37 14.45 14.67
CA ARG A 695 -18.81 15.06 13.47
C ARG A 695 -17.40 14.55 13.28
N PHE A 696 -17.19 13.75 12.24
CA PHE A 696 -15.88 13.19 11.92
C PHE A 696 -15.01 14.22 11.21
N ILE A 697 -13.76 14.32 11.63
CA ILE A 697 -12.86 15.40 11.20
C ILE A 697 -12.73 15.44 9.66
N TYR A 698 -12.35 14.34 9.04
CA TYR A 698 -12.10 14.29 7.60
C TYR A 698 -13.36 14.20 6.71
N HIS A 699 -14.53 13.95 7.30
CA HIS A 699 -15.76 13.78 6.56
C HIS A 699 -16.70 14.98 6.70
N ASP A 700 -16.83 15.52 7.93
CA ASP A 700 -17.84 16.53 8.23
C ASP A 700 -17.24 17.93 8.41
N ILE A 701 -15.95 18.02 8.79
CA ILE A 701 -15.25 19.27 9.10
C ILE A 701 -14.28 19.65 7.99
N LEU A 702 -13.33 18.74 7.67
CA LEU A 702 -12.33 18.94 6.62
C LEU A 702 -12.78 18.23 5.33
N LYS A 703 -13.80 18.75 4.68
CA LYS A 703 -14.22 18.21 3.37
C LYS A 703 -13.13 18.59 2.35
N PRO A 704 -12.58 17.61 1.61
CA PRO A 704 -11.75 17.97 0.47
C PRO A 704 -12.60 18.85 -0.46
N SER A 705 -12.08 20.01 -0.80
CA SER A 705 -12.72 20.88 -1.78
C SER A 705 -12.93 20.07 -3.05
N LYS A 706 -14.16 19.71 -3.38
CA LYS A 706 -14.50 19.22 -4.71
C LYS A 706 -14.09 20.35 -5.66
N LYS A 707 -12.98 20.22 -6.35
CA LYS A 707 -12.75 21.01 -7.56
C LYS A 707 -13.86 20.55 -8.51
N GLU A 708 -14.83 21.43 -8.73
CA GLU A 708 -15.83 21.35 -9.80
C GLU A 708 -15.14 21.25 -11.15
#